data_c64ed69226db72bcc3f8554c490a9ac1
#
_entry.id   c64ed69226db72bcc3f8554c490a9ac1
#
_cell.length_a   1.000
_cell.length_b   1.000
_cell.length_c   1.000
_cell.angle_alpha   90.00
_cell.angle_beta   90.00
_cell.angle_gamma   90.00
#
_symmetry.space_group_name_H-M   'P 1'
#
loop_
_entity.id
_entity.type
_entity.pdbx_description
1 polymer ?
#
loop_
_entity_poly.entity_id
_entity_poly.type
_entity_poly.pdbx_seq_one_letter_code
_entity_poly.pdbx_strand_id
1 'polypeptide(L)'
;MKRRQLLPLALLAAALATALYTAAQAPAAPAAYAPAAACAACHPSHAQTYQHTGMARSFSTPTVENTLANWTKPYYHAPSQSYFTMLQRGGKFFQRRYQLGPDGRPTNELEKQVDFVLGSGHHARAYLHRTPRNTLIQLPLGWYADQGGHWAMNPGYDRPDHEGFRRPVAYDCMYCHNGYPRIPPGHEQPFAEPVYLDPLPNGIDCQRCHGPGLRHVELARAGAASAAVREAIVNPARLSPERREEVCLQCHLETTSFPLPNSLARYDRGPFDFQPGHSLSNQWLFFDHAPAAQRQDKFELVNAGYRIRQSRCFLESAQAAQARHQGARNSPNLPGPSESVVRVLAESNGALGCTSCHNPHRIPRGQPAVAEYDAACRQCHAESFARTVAAGRHPASSHCASCHMPKRRTEDVVHAIVTDHRIQRHPPAGNLLAPRAEHHETGSRAYRGEVVLYYPPDLPASPTRELYTALAQVIDGSNRAAGIPRLTKALATFPFARPEFSFQLGEAHLHAGQPANALAAYQEAIRRNPRLVVAHEGLGVALRRAGRPADAVAALRRATAIAPQRASAWHELGLALHATGDAAAAIQAIEKAIALNPDQPGPHTNLGIVLLAAGRQPRAEAAFREAIRLQPDHADAHGNLASLLAGAGQFPAARPHFEAALRREPRNPTLHYNYAIALGQARQFDAAQQQLRAALAADPNLADAHELLANLLLARQQPAAALPHCQAWLRLRPASPGALRCLDSARGLLRLNPKAPGPTEDFRPRPAP
;
A
#
# COMPACT_ATOMS: atom_id res chain seq x y z
N MET A 1 -39.26 -35.65 43.09
CA MET A 1 -38.87 -36.38 41.86
C MET A 1 -39.16 -35.56 40.55
N LYS A 2 -38.69 -34.34 40.38
CA LYS A 2 -38.91 -33.59 39.12
C LYS A 2 -37.66 -32.80 38.60
N ARG A 3 -36.46 -33.02 39.15
CA ARG A 3 -35.23 -32.32 38.71
C ARG A 3 -34.25 -33.17 37.87
N ARG A 4 -34.50 -34.45 37.63
CA ARG A 4 -33.57 -35.35 36.90
C ARG A 4 -33.84 -35.48 35.40
N GLN A 5 -34.93 -34.94 34.86
CA GLN A 5 -35.27 -35.08 33.42
C GLN A 5 -34.96 -33.82 32.54
N LEU A 6 -34.57 -32.67 33.13
CA LEU A 6 -34.30 -31.45 32.39
C LEU A 6 -32.85 -31.33 31.88
N LEU A 7 -31.92 -32.06 32.48
CA LEU A 7 -30.50 -32.00 32.08
C LEU A 7 -30.21 -32.62 30.69
N PRO A 8 -30.80 -33.77 30.30
CA PRO A 8 -30.56 -34.35 28.97
C PRO A 8 -31.20 -33.55 27.84
N LEU A 9 -32.35 -32.88 28.07
CA LEU A 9 -32.98 -32.04 27.06
C LEU A 9 -32.19 -30.75 26.77
N ALA A 10 -31.61 -30.13 27.78
CA ALA A 10 -30.76 -28.95 27.62
C ALA A 10 -29.45 -29.29 26.88
N LEU A 11 -28.87 -30.43 27.14
CA LEU A 11 -27.67 -30.91 26.41
C LEU A 11 -28.00 -31.30 24.98
N LEU A 12 -29.16 -31.88 24.72
CA LEU A 12 -29.61 -32.18 23.34
C LEU A 12 -29.91 -30.90 22.55
N ALA A 13 -30.56 -29.91 23.17
CA ALA A 13 -30.81 -28.61 22.56
C ALA A 13 -29.51 -27.84 22.30
N ALA A 14 -28.52 -27.87 23.18
CA ALA A 14 -27.21 -27.29 22.99
C ALA A 14 -26.44 -28.02 21.89
N ALA A 15 -26.50 -29.35 21.84
CA ALA A 15 -25.88 -30.13 20.77
C ALA A 15 -26.54 -29.87 19.38
N LEU A 16 -27.89 -29.76 19.37
CA LEU A 16 -28.61 -29.39 18.14
C LEU A 16 -28.29 -27.95 17.68
N ALA A 17 -28.25 -27.01 18.62
CA ALA A 17 -27.85 -25.63 18.32
C ALA A 17 -26.42 -25.54 17.82
N THR A 18 -25.50 -26.32 18.37
CA THR A 18 -24.12 -26.41 17.92
C THR A 18 -24.02 -27.08 16.53
N ALA A 19 -24.79 -28.13 16.28
CA ALA A 19 -24.84 -28.81 14.99
C ALA A 19 -25.47 -27.92 13.90
N LEU A 20 -26.52 -27.17 14.24
CA LEU A 20 -27.14 -26.20 13.34
C LEU A 20 -26.20 -25.00 13.06
N TYR A 21 -25.45 -24.54 14.07
CA TYR A 21 -24.46 -23.49 13.92
C TYR A 21 -23.26 -23.95 13.07
N THR A 22 -22.79 -25.18 13.26
CA THR A 22 -21.72 -25.75 12.42
C THR A 22 -22.19 -26.09 11.00
N ALA A 23 -23.43 -26.52 10.82
CA ALA A 23 -24.01 -26.77 9.49
C ALA A 23 -24.24 -25.45 8.73
N ALA A 24 -24.56 -24.36 9.42
CA ALA A 24 -24.67 -23.01 8.82
C ALA A 24 -23.29 -22.41 8.48
N GLN A 25 -22.20 -22.96 9.00
CA GLN A 25 -20.82 -22.54 8.73
C GLN A 25 -20.05 -23.53 7.82
N ALA A 26 -20.69 -24.60 7.32
CA ALA A 26 -20.06 -25.40 6.29
C ALA A 26 -19.79 -24.49 5.08
N PRO A 27 -18.53 -24.35 4.63
CA PRO A 27 -18.25 -23.56 3.43
C PRO A 27 -19.10 -24.14 2.29
N ALA A 28 -19.90 -23.29 1.66
CA ALA A 28 -20.58 -23.68 0.44
C ALA A 28 -19.51 -24.26 -0.51
N ALA A 29 -19.82 -25.38 -1.15
CA ALA A 29 -18.91 -25.99 -2.13
C ALA A 29 -18.37 -24.88 -3.04
N PRO A 30 -17.05 -24.79 -3.31
CA PRO A 30 -16.46 -23.69 -4.05
C PRO A 30 -17.25 -23.52 -5.33
N ALA A 31 -17.73 -22.31 -5.56
CA ALA A 31 -18.52 -21.97 -6.72
C ALA A 31 -17.73 -22.34 -7.98
N ALA A 32 -18.28 -23.22 -8.81
CA ALA A 32 -17.56 -23.75 -9.96
C ALA A 32 -17.63 -22.75 -11.12
N TYR A 33 -16.49 -22.22 -11.50
CA TYR A 33 -16.32 -21.29 -12.63
C TYR A 33 -16.11 -22.07 -13.93
N ALA A 34 -16.80 -21.62 -14.99
CA ALA A 34 -16.61 -22.17 -16.33
C ALA A 34 -15.35 -21.57 -16.99
N PRO A 35 -14.70 -22.28 -17.92
CA PRO A 35 -13.70 -21.66 -18.78
C PRO A 35 -14.29 -20.47 -19.54
N ALA A 36 -13.60 -19.33 -19.60
CA ALA A 36 -14.10 -18.11 -20.26
C ALA A 36 -14.53 -18.34 -21.73
N ALA A 37 -13.86 -19.23 -22.43
CA ALA A 37 -14.21 -19.63 -23.81
C ALA A 37 -15.59 -20.25 -23.91
N ALA A 38 -16.12 -20.88 -22.86
CA ALA A 38 -17.46 -21.46 -22.87
C ALA A 38 -18.57 -20.40 -23.01
N CYS A 39 -18.34 -19.21 -22.42
CA CYS A 39 -19.26 -18.08 -22.55
C CYS A 39 -19.28 -17.53 -23.98
N ALA A 40 -18.10 -17.37 -24.59
CA ALA A 40 -17.95 -16.88 -25.96
C ALA A 40 -18.62 -17.78 -26.99
N ALA A 41 -18.61 -19.11 -26.78
CA ALA A 41 -19.21 -20.09 -27.69
C ALA A 41 -20.73 -19.92 -27.83
N CYS A 42 -21.42 -19.53 -26.75
CA CYS A 42 -22.88 -19.30 -26.76
C CYS A 42 -23.29 -17.83 -26.89
N HIS A 43 -22.40 -16.88 -26.52
CA HIS A 43 -22.64 -15.45 -26.57
C HIS A 43 -21.61 -14.69 -27.42
N PRO A 44 -21.42 -15.05 -28.72
CA PRO A 44 -20.31 -14.55 -29.55
C PRO A 44 -20.36 -13.03 -29.74
N SER A 45 -21.55 -12.44 -29.92
CA SER A 45 -21.71 -10.98 -30.10
C SER A 45 -21.26 -10.19 -28.87
N HIS A 46 -21.61 -10.65 -27.67
CA HIS A 46 -21.17 -10.01 -26.42
C HIS A 46 -19.68 -10.20 -26.21
N ALA A 47 -19.15 -11.39 -26.44
CA ALA A 47 -17.73 -11.65 -26.33
C ALA A 47 -16.91 -10.78 -27.29
N GLN A 48 -17.35 -10.65 -28.55
CA GLN A 48 -16.69 -9.83 -29.56
C GLN A 48 -16.61 -8.35 -29.18
N THR A 49 -17.67 -7.79 -28.61
CA THR A 49 -17.67 -6.37 -28.19
C THR A 49 -16.93 -6.18 -26.87
N TYR A 50 -17.09 -7.09 -25.92
CA TYR A 50 -16.51 -7.02 -24.58
C TYR A 50 -14.97 -7.06 -24.60
N GLN A 51 -14.36 -7.87 -25.46
CA GLN A 51 -12.89 -7.99 -25.57
C GLN A 51 -12.17 -6.65 -25.86
N HIS A 52 -12.90 -5.65 -26.36
CA HIS A 52 -12.36 -4.31 -26.64
C HIS A 52 -12.55 -3.34 -25.47
N THR A 53 -13.22 -3.75 -24.39
CA THR A 53 -13.40 -2.92 -23.19
C THR A 53 -12.11 -2.81 -22.37
N GLY A 54 -12.01 -1.76 -21.54
CA GLY A 54 -10.91 -1.62 -20.60
C GLY A 54 -10.85 -2.75 -19.58
N MET A 55 -12.01 -3.25 -19.14
CA MET A 55 -12.11 -4.35 -18.19
C MET A 55 -11.55 -5.65 -18.74
N ALA A 56 -11.96 -6.05 -19.96
CA ALA A 56 -11.43 -7.26 -20.58
C ALA A 56 -9.92 -7.20 -20.86
N ARG A 57 -9.35 -6.04 -20.99
CA ARG A 57 -7.94 -5.77 -21.28
C ARG A 57 -7.14 -5.30 -20.09
N SER A 58 -7.70 -5.37 -18.89
CA SER A 58 -7.08 -4.86 -17.65
C SER A 58 -5.87 -5.68 -17.19
N PHE A 59 -5.69 -6.89 -17.73
CA PHE A 59 -4.54 -7.75 -17.47
C PHE A 59 -4.27 -8.58 -18.73
N SER A 60 -3.01 -8.63 -19.18
CA SER A 60 -2.64 -9.33 -20.42
C SER A 60 -1.18 -9.76 -20.43
N THR A 61 -0.83 -10.64 -21.37
CA THR A 61 0.56 -10.96 -21.70
C THR A 61 1.21 -9.79 -22.46
N PRO A 62 2.54 -9.61 -22.34
CA PRO A 62 3.25 -8.54 -23.04
C PRO A 62 3.33 -8.78 -24.55
N THR A 63 3.11 -7.72 -25.33
CA THR A 63 3.32 -7.62 -26.78
C THR A 63 4.16 -6.39 -27.09
N VAL A 64 4.60 -6.23 -28.33
CA VAL A 64 5.34 -5.02 -28.73
C VAL A 64 4.48 -3.77 -28.49
N GLU A 65 3.20 -3.81 -28.88
CA GLU A 65 2.29 -2.66 -28.77
C GLU A 65 1.99 -2.27 -27.31
N ASN A 66 1.88 -3.25 -26.42
CA ASN A 66 1.53 -2.94 -25.03
C ASN A 66 2.74 -2.77 -24.12
N THR A 67 3.97 -3.09 -24.58
CA THR A 67 5.18 -3.08 -23.76
C THR A 67 6.22 -2.05 -24.24
N LEU A 68 6.29 -1.76 -25.54
CA LEU A 68 7.27 -0.84 -26.12
C LEU A 68 6.64 0.38 -26.81
N ALA A 69 5.37 0.66 -26.54
CA ALA A 69 4.68 1.81 -27.15
C ALA A 69 5.43 3.13 -26.93
N ASN A 70 5.79 3.82 -28.01
CA ASN A 70 6.51 5.11 -27.98
C ASN A 70 7.87 5.07 -27.25
N TRP A 71 8.48 3.89 -27.08
CA TRP A 71 9.78 3.77 -26.43
C TRP A 71 10.89 4.21 -27.41
N THR A 72 11.63 5.25 -27.03
CA THR A 72 12.71 5.83 -27.88
C THR A 72 14.05 5.98 -27.18
N LYS A 73 14.05 6.14 -25.86
CA LYS A 73 15.26 6.39 -25.07
C LYS A 73 15.07 5.99 -23.61
N PRO A 74 16.16 5.73 -22.85
CA PRO A 74 16.08 5.51 -21.43
C PRO A 74 15.40 6.66 -20.68
N TYR A 75 14.55 6.32 -19.73
CA TYR A 75 13.92 7.27 -18.83
C TYR A 75 14.85 7.56 -17.65
N TYR A 76 15.19 8.82 -17.43
CA TYR A 76 15.99 9.24 -16.27
C TYR A 76 15.08 9.71 -15.14
N HIS A 77 15.16 9.05 -14.00
CA HIS A 77 14.47 9.43 -12.77
C HIS A 77 15.42 10.19 -11.86
N ALA A 78 15.29 11.51 -11.83
CA ALA A 78 16.19 12.39 -11.10
C ALA A 78 16.20 12.14 -9.57
N PRO A 79 15.06 11.91 -8.89
CA PRO A 79 15.08 11.68 -7.46
C PRO A 79 15.94 10.47 -7.02
N SER A 80 15.90 9.35 -7.75
CA SER A 80 16.72 8.16 -7.47
C SER A 80 18.04 8.12 -8.23
N GLN A 81 18.34 9.13 -9.05
CA GLN A 81 19.53 9.19 -9.93
C GLN A 81 19.71 7.91 -10.76
N SER A 82 18.60 7.34 -11.23
CA SER A 82 18.58 6.05 -11.92
C SER A 82 18.00 6.19 -13.32
N TYR A 83 18.57 5.43 -14.25
CA TYR A 83 18.03 5.24 -15.59
C TYR A 83 17.20 3.96 -15.64
N PHE A 84 16.06 4.03 -16.31
CA PHE A 84 15.20 2.89 -16.59
C PHE A 84 15.11 2.69 -18.09
N THR A 85 15.15 1.43 -18.54
CA THR A 85 15.01 1.10 -19.96
C THR A 85 14.15 -0.14 -20.16
N MET A 86 13.38 -0.12 -21.24
CA MET A 86 12.63 -1.29 -21.72
C MET A 86 13.42 -1.97 -22.83
N LEU A 87 13.53 -3.29 -22.77
CA LEU A 87 14.33 -4.08 -23.67
C LEU A 87 13.51 -5.26 -24.22
N GLN A 88 13.81 -5.66 -25.45
CA GLN A 88 13.31 -6.91 -26.02
C GLN A 88 14.49 -7.81 -26.41
N ARG A 89 14.47 -9.07 -25.95
CA ARG A 89 15.46 -10.08 -26.28
C ARG A 89 14.78 -11.46 -26.39
N GLY A 90 15.04 -12.17 -27.47
CA GLY A 90 14.51 -13.51 -27.67
C GLY A 90 12.97 -13.61 -27.55
N GLY A 91 12.24 -12.61 -28.02
CA GLY A 91 10.79 -12.53 -27.92
C GLY A 91 10.26 -12.16 -26.52
N LYS A 92 11.12 -11.98 -25.53
CA LYS A 92 10.76 -11.57 -24.18
C LYS A 92 11.08 -10.10 -23.94
N PHE A 93 10.35 -9.49 -23.01
CA PHE A 93 10.49 -8.09 -22.62
C PHE A 93 11.10 -7.98 -21.22
N PHE A 94 11.89 -6.92 -21.00
CA PHE A 94 12.58 -6.70 -19.74
C PHE A 94 12.53 -5.22 -19.38
N GLN A 95 12.44 -4.93 -18.10
CA GLN A 95 12.70 -3.61 -17.56
C GLN A 95 14.03 -3.65 -16.78
N ARG A 96 14.96 -2.76 -17.15
CA ARG A 96 16.29 -2.64 -16.55
C ARG A 96 16.43 -1.30 -15.88
N ARG A 97 16.99 -1.28 -14.67
CA ARG A 97 17.46 -0.08 -13.97
C ARG A 97 18.97 -0.11 -13.89
N TYR A 98 19.62 1.05 -14.01
CA TYR A 98 21.04 1.25 -13.76
C TYR A 98 21.31 2.69 -13.32
N GLN A 99 22.48 2.91 -12.72
CA GLN A 99 23.07 4.23 -12.47
C GLN A 99 24.33 4.38 -13.30
N LEU A 100 24.86 5.61 -13.45
CA LEU A 100 26.16 5.83 -14.05
C LEU A 100 27.21 6.01 -12.97
N GLY A 101 28.28 5.24 -13.06
CA GLY A 101 29.47 5.41 -12.23
C GLY A 101 30.26 6.66 -12.61
N PRO A 102 31.31 6.99 -11.85
CA PRO A 102 32.18 8.14 -12.13
C PRO A 102 32.86 8.08 -13.52
N ASP A 103 33.04 6.88 -14.05
CA ASP A 103 33.58 6.59 -15.37
C ASP A 103 32.52 6.61 -16.49
N GLY A 104 31.28 6.96 -16.17
CA GLY A 104 30.16 6.97 -17.10
C GLY A 104 29.61 5.58 -17.46
N ARG A 105 30.11 4.50 -16.86
CA ARG A 105 29.62 3.14 -17.12
C ARG A 105 28.44 2.80 -16.24
N PRO A 106 27.52 1.93 -16.72
CA PRO A 106 26.41 1.43 -15.91
C PRO A 106 26.90 0.71 -14.66
N THR A 107 26.32 1.05 -13.52
CA THR A 107 26.52 0.42 -12.21
C THR A 107 25.18 0.11 -11.56
N ASN A 108 25.17 -0.69 -10.50
CA ASN A 108 23.95 -1.06 -9.76
C ASN A 108 22.84 -1.57 -10.68
N GLU A 109 23.24 -2.34 -11.71
CA GLU A 109 22.28 -2.84 -12.69
C GLU A 109 21.34 -3.88 -12.09
N LEU A 110 20.06 -3.74 -12.41
CA LEU A 110 19.03 -4.71 -12.05
C LEU A 110 18.04 -4.82 -13.19
N GLU A 111 17.79 -6.04 -13.65
CA GLU A 111 16.90 -6.33 -14.75
C GLU A 111 15.88 -7.40 -14.35
N LYS A 112 14.61 -7.20 -14.72
CA LYS A 112 13.52 -8.15 -14.51
C LYS A 112 12.74 -8.34 -15.80
N GLN A 113 12.35 -9.59 -16.06
CA GLN A 113 11.46 -9.90 -17.17
C GLN A 113 10.08 -9.28 -16.92
N VAL A 114 9.46 -8.76 -17.97
CA VAL A 114 8.05 -8.37 -17.96
C VAL A 114 7.25 -9.60 -18.34
N ASP A 115 6.51 -10.15 -17.38
CA ASP A 115 5.70 -11.36 -17.60
C ASP A 115 4.25 -11.01 -17.88
N PHE A 116 3.75 -9.87 -17.34
CA PHE A 116 2.38 -9.41 -17.53
C PHE A 116 2.31 -7.89 -17.64
N VAL A 117 1.23 -7.41 -18.25
CA VAL A 117 0.84 -6.01 -18.33
C VAL A 117 -0.47 -5.83 -17.56
N LEU A 118 -0.47 -4.94 -16.58
CA LEU A 118 -1.62 -4.54 -15.78
C LEU A 118 -2.15 -3.20 -16.31
N GLY A 119 -3.44 -3.15 -16.61
CA GLY A 119 -4.08 -1.97 -17.21
C GLY A 119 -4.24 -2.06 -18.72
N SER A 120 -5.37 -1.58 -19.21
CA SER A 120 -5.78 -1.67 -20.62
C SER A 120 -4.98 -0.76 -21.56
N GLY A 121 -4.27 0.23 -21.02
CA GLY A 121 -3.61 1.28 -21.79
C GLY A 121 -4.55 2.39 -22.25
N HIS A 122 -5.81 2.43 -21.80
CA HIS A 122 -6.70 3.57 -22.04
C HIS A 122 -6.29 4.80 -21.24
N HIS A 123 -5.68 4.58 -20.05
CA HIS A 123 -5.14 5.62 -19.17
C HIS A 123 -3.70 5.32 -18.81
N ALA A 124 -3.41 4.09 -18.36
CA ALA A 124 -2.09 3.68 -17.92
C ALA A 124 -1.86 2.18 -18.16
N ARG A 125 -0.58 1.79 -18.11
CA ARG A 125 -0.11 0.40 -18.00
C ARG A 125 0.99 0.35 -16.97
N ALA A 126 0.90 -0.63 -16.08
CA ALA A 126 1.99 -1.08 -15.21
C ALA A 126 2.51 -2.43 -15.70
N TYR A 127 3.73 -2.76 -15.38
CA TYR A 127 4.40 -3.98 -15.82
C TYR A 127 4.71 -4.84 -14.62
N LEU A 128 4.51 -6.15 -14.75
CA LEU A 128 4.66 -7.09 -13.65
C LEU A 128 5.70 -8.16 -14.00
N HIS A 129 6.48 -8.54 -12.98
CA HIS A 129 7.38 -9.67 -13.02
C HIS A 129 6.86 -10.80 -12.14
N ARG A 130 6.94 -12.04 -12.62
CA ARG A 130 6.64 -13.24 -11.85
C ARG A 130 7.90 -13.80 -11.21
N THR A 131 7.91 -13.93 -9.92
CA THR A 131 9.03 -14.54 -9.19
C THR A 131 8.99 -16.08 -9.30
N PRO A 132 10.10 -16.79 -9.04
CA PRO A 132 10.13 -18.26 -9.00
C PRO A 132 9.13 -18.88 -8.01
N ARG A 133 8.65 -18.11 -7.04
CA ARG A 133 7.65 -18.54 -6.06
C ARG A 133 6.20 -18.25 -6.48
N ASN A 134 6.00 -17.88 -7.73
CA ASN A 134 4.69 -17.50 -8.27
C ASN A 134 4.03 -16.30 -7.57
N THR A 135 4.80 -15.44 -6.91
CA THR A 135 4.36 -14.11 -6.51
C THR A 135 4.55 -13.14 -7.68
N LEU A 136 3.82 -12.04 -7.68
CA LEU A 136 3.98 -10.99 -8.68
C LEU A 136 4.56 -9.73 -8.02
N ILE A 137 5.46 -9.06 -8.72
CA ILE A 137 5.98 -7.75 -8.32
C ILE A 137 5.70 -6.72 -9.41
N GLN A 138 5.35 -5.51 -9.00
CA GLN A 138 5.20 -4.37 -9.89
C GLN A 138 6.57 -3.78 -10.21
N LEU A 139 6.80 -3.51 -11.49
CA LEU A 139 8.01 -2.84 -11.97
C LEU A 139 7.85 -1.31 -11.90
N PRO A 140 8.94 -0.55 -11.67
CA PRO A 140 8.87 0.88 -11.37
C PRO A 140 8.29 1.75 -12.49
N LEU A 141 8.68 1.49 -13.74
CA LEU A 141 8.31 2.33 -14.87
C LEU A 141 6.99 1.87 -15.47
N GLY A 142 6.06 2.81 -15.67
CA GLY A 142 4.78 2.63 -16.31
C GLY A 142 4.64 3.43 -17.61
N TRP A 143 3.58 3.17 -18.37
CA TRP A 143 3.20 3.91 -19.55
C TRP A 143 1.84 4.58 -19.35
N TYR A 144 1.70 5.84 -19.79
CA TYR A 144 0.51 6.66 -19.62
C TYR A 144 0.03 7.19 -20.96
N ALA A 145 -1.30 7.18 -21.17
CA ALA A 145 -1.91 7.55 -22.46
C ALA A 145 -2.03 9.07 -22.67
N ASP A 146 -1.77 9.88 -21.65
CA ASP A 146 -1.83 11.34 -21.73
C ASP A 146 -0.83 11.86 -22.77
N GLN A 147 -1.18 12.97 -23.47
CA GLN A 147 -0.33 13.63 -24.45
C GLN A 147 0.19 12.73 -25.60
N GLY A 148 -0.61 11.73 -25.99
CA GLY A 148 -0.22 10.80 -27.06
C GLY A 148 0.63 9.61 -26.61
N GLY A 149 0.84 9.47 -25.31
CA GLY A 149 1.55 8.37 -24.69
C GLY A 149 2.97 8.72 -24.25
N HIS A 150 3.26 8.52 -22.98
CA HIS A 150 4.58 8.76 -22.40
C HIS A 150 4.91 7.76 -21.29
N TRP A 151 6.20 7.68 -20.95
CA TRP A 151 6.73 6.85 -19.89
C TRP A 151 6.98 7.69 -18.64
N ALA A 152 6.57 7.20 -17.48
CA ALA A 152 6.81 7.82 -16.18
C ALA A 152 6.81 6.76 -15.09
N MET A 153 7.18 7.14 -13.87
CA MET A 153 7.15 6.23 -12.72
C MET A 153 5.71 5.83 -12.38
N ASN A 154 5.53 4.59 -11.92
CA ASN A 154 4.25 4.14 -11.38
C ASN A 154 3.95 4.85 -10.04
N PRO A 155 2.68 4.94 -9.61
CA PRO A 155 2.32 5.54 -8.33
C PRO A 155 3.11 4.97 -7.16
N GLY A 156 3.64 5.84 -6.30
CA GLY A 156 4.50 5.48 -5.18
C GLY A 156 5.97 5.26 -5.54
N TYR A 157 6.34 5.45 -6.81
CA TYR A 157 7.72 5.33 -7.27
C TYR A 157 8.38 6.67 -7.63
N ASP A 158 7.64 7.77 -7.70
CA ASP A 158 8.20 9.10 -8.02
C ASP A 158 8.83 9.77 -6.78
N ARG A 159 9.69 9.01 -6.11
CA ARG A 159 10.43 9.39 -4.89
C ARG A 159 11.81 8.72 -4.86
N PRO A 160 12.81 9.31 -4.17
CA PRO A 160 14.17 8.77 -4.18
C PRO A 160 14.27 7.36 -3.58
N ASP A 161 13.48 7.07 -2.55
CA ASP A 161 13.49 5.85 -1.75
C ASP A 161 12.38 4.85 -2.13
N HIS A 162 11.96 4.86 -3.39
CA HIS A 162 10.95 3.93 -3.86
C HIS A 162 11.39 2.46 -3.77
N GLU A 163 10.43 1.54 -3.71
CA GLU A 163 10.70 0.11 -3.51
C GLU A 163 11.47 -0.58 -4.65
N GLY A 164 11.66 0.08 -5.78
CA GLY A 164 12.34 -0.52 -6.93
C GLY A 164 11.60 -1.74 -7.46
N PHE A 165 12.32 -2.85 -7.69
CA PHE A 165 11.76 -4.09 -8.22
C PHE A 165 11.28 -5.04 -7.12
N ARG A 166 10.61 -4.52 -6.08
CA ARG A 166 10.22 -5.32 -4.89
C ARG A 166 8.77 -5.21 -4.46
N ARG A 167 8.01 -4.25 -5.04
CA ARG A 167 6.63 -4.00 -4.63
C ARG A 167 5.73 -5.20 -4.96
N PRO A 168 5.17 -5.89 -3.95
CA PRO A 168 4.32 -7.04 -4.21
C PRO A 168 2.98 -6.59 -4.80
N VAL A 169 2.45 -7.41 -5.71
CA VAL A 169 1.08 -7.27 -6.22
C VAL A 169 0.17 -8.11 -5.34
N ALA A 170 -0.63 -7.45 -4.52
CA ALA A 170 -1.57 -8.08 -3.61
C ALA A 170 -2.81 -8.65 -4.35
N TYR A 171 -3.59 -9.46 -3.66
CA TYR A 171 -4.86 -9.97 -4.20
C TYR A 171 -5.84 -8.85 -4.53
N ASP A 172 -5.81 -7.74 -3.80
CA ASP A 172 -6.67 -6.56 -4.05
C ASP A 172 -6.42 -5.95 -5.43
N CYS A 173 -5.16 -5.88 -5.89
CA CYS A 173 -4.82 -5.44 -7.23
C CYS A 173 -5.44 -6.37 -8.28
N MET A 174 -5.26 -7.69 -8.09
CA MET A 174 -5.78 -8.70 -9.01
C MET A 174 -7.30 -8.83 -8.93
N TYR A 175 -7.91 -8.45 -7.82
CA TYR A 175 -9.37 -8.42 -7.67
C TYR A 175 -10.03 -7.50 -8.70
N CYS A 176 -9.45 -6.32 -8.94
CA CYS A 176 -9.96 -5.32 -9.89
C CYS A 176 -9.43 -5.48 -11.31
N HIS A 177 -8.32 -6.22 -11.51
CA HIS A 177 -7.64 -6.30 -12.81
C HIS A 177 -7.68 -7.68 -13.48
N ASN A 178 -8.07 -8.72 -12.76
CA ASN A 178 -8.06 -10.11 -13.27
C ASN A 178 -9.42 -10.78 -13.04
N GLY A 179 -9.68 -11.88 -13.73
CA GLY A 179 -10.84 -12.72 -13.50
C GLY A 179 -10.82 -13.36 -12.11
N TYR A 180 -10.85 -14.70 -12.06
CA TYR A 180 -10.66 -15.43 -10.81
C TYR A 180 -9.34 -16.21 -10.87
N PRO A 181 -8.21 -15.60 -10.43
CA PRO A 181 -6.92 -16.26 -10.43
C PRO A 181 -6.95 -17.45 -9.47
N ARG A 182 -6.33 -18.54 -9.86
CA ARG A 182 -6.17 -19.70 -8.98
C ARG A 182 -5.08 -19.40 -7.95
N ILE A 183 -5.39 -19.68 -6.69
CA ILE A 183 -4.47 -19.53 -5.56
C ILE A 183 -4.29 -20.88 -4.85
N PRO A 184 -3.12 -21.16 -4.26
CA PRO A 184 -2.90 -22.40 -3.51
C PRO A 184 -3.76 -22.45 -2.25
N PRO A 185 -4.19 -23.64 -1.79
CA PRO A 185 -4.86 -23.76 -0.49
C PRO A 185 -4.07 -23.15 0.66
N GLY A 186 -4.75 -22.41 1.53
CA GLY A 186 -4.17 -21.70 2.68
C GLY A 186 -3.67 -20.29 2.35
N HIS A 187 -3.51 -19.93 1.08
CA HIS A 187 -3.13 -18.57 0.66
C HIS A 187 -4.33 -17.61 0.57
N GLU A 188 -5.55 -18.10 0.71
CA GLU A 188 -6.78 -17.30 0.85
C GLU A 188 -6.93 -16.66 2.24
N GLN A 189 -6.13 -17.08 3.21
CA GLN A 189 -6.20 -16.57 4.58
C GLN A 189 -5.64 -15.14 4.68
N PRO A 190 -6.15 -14.31 5.60
CA PRO A 190 -5.59 -12.99 5.87
C PRO A 190 -4.08 -13.03 6.14
N PHE A 191 -3.35 -12.08 5.59
CA PHE A 191 -1.88 -11.93 5.70
C PHE A 191 -1.06 -13.05 5.06
N ALA A 192 -1.68 -13.97 4.33
CA ALA A 192 -0.95 -14.93 3.51
C ALA A 192 -0.21 -14.21 2.37
N GLU A 193 0.93 -14.75 1.95
CA GLU A 193 1.65 -14.23 0.81
C GLU A 193 0.83 -14.44 -0.46
N PRO A 194 0.65 -13.40 -1.31
CA PRO A 194 -0.08 -13.54 -2.56
C PRO A 194 0.68 -14.44 -3.55
N VAL A 195 0.16 -15.63 -3.79
CA VAL A 195 0.71 -16.61 -4.74
C VAL A 195 -0.34 -16.92 -5.82
N TYR A 196 0.09 -16.93 -7.07
CA TYR A 196 -0.78 -17.05 -8.24
C TYR A 196 -0.40 -18.26 -9.07
N LEU A 197 -1.31 -19.23 -9.22
CA LEU A 197 -1.09 -20.43 -10.02
C LEU A 197 -1.39 -20.18 -11.50
N ASP A 198 -0.67 -20.85 -12.39
CA ASP A 198 -0.91 -20.82 -13.82
C ASP A 198 -2.13 -21.68 -14.23
N PRO A 199 -2.78 -21.32 -15.35
CA PRO A 199 -2.66 -20.04 -16.08
C PRO A 199 -3.40 -18.91 -15.37
N LEU A 200 -2.87 -17.66 -15.45
CA LEU A 200 -3.62 -16.49 -15.02
C LEU A 200 -4.64 -16.09 -16.10
N PRO A 201 -5.90 -15.81 -15.73
CA PRO A 201 -6.90 -15.27 -16.66
C PRO A 201 -6.46 -13.91 -17.23
N ASN A 202 -6.86 -13.62 -18.47
CA ASN A 202 -6.71 -12.30 -19.06
C ASN A 202 -7.85 -11.39 -18.59
N GLY A 203 -7.52 -10.22 -18.01
CA GLY A 203 -8.47 -9.19 -17.63
C GLY A 203 -9.66 -9.64 -16.77
N ILE A 204 -10.66 -8.84 -16.71
CA ILE A 204 -11.95 -9.16 -16.07
C ILE A 204 -12.78 -9.99 -17.05
N ASP A 205 -13.24 -11.16 -16.63
CA ASP A 205 -14.08 -12.04 -17.45
C ASP A 205 -15.58 -11.85 -17.16
N CYS A 206 -16.42 -12.57 -17.92
CA CYS A 206 -17.88 -12.51 -17.80
C CYS A 206 -18.36 -12.82 -16.37
N GLN A 207 -17.72 -13.78 -15.72
CA GLN A 207 -18.15 -14.31 -14.43
C GLN A 207 -17.90 -13.36 -13.26
N ARG A 208 -17.02 -12.36 -13.44
CA ARG A 208 -16.84 -11.30 -12.43
C ARG A 208 -18.12 -10.47 -12.24
N CYS A 209 -18.95 -10.37 -13.29
CA CYS A 209 -20.23 -9.65 -13.27
C CYS A 209 -21.45 -10.58 -13.22
N HIS A 210 -21.31 -11.80 -13.74
CA HIS A 210 -22.40 -12.76 -13.84
C HIS A 210 -22.34 -13.91 -12.83
N GLY A 211 -21.29 -13.97 -12.01
CA GLY A 211 -21.07 -15.06 -11.05
C GLY A 211 -20.63 -16.37 -11.70
N PRO A 212 -20.53 -17.45 -10.90
CA PRO A 212 -20.06 -18.76 -11.36
C PRO A 212 -20.95 -19.34 -12.45
N GLY A 213 -20.37 -19.66 -13.61
CA GLY A 213 -21.11 -20.03 -14.81
C GLY A 213 -21.14 -21.53 -15.13
N LEU A 214 -20.44 -22.39 -14.40
CA LEU A 214 -20.34 -23.82 -14.79
C LEU A 214 -21.69 -24.49 -14.87
N ARG A 215 -22.53 -24.31 -13.84
CA ARG A 215 -23.88 -24.91 -13.82
C ARG A 215 -24.76 -24.40 -14.94
N HIS A 216 -24.66 -23.13 -15.29
CA HIS A 216 -25.36 -22.55 -16.44
C HIS A 216 -24.94 -23.22 -17.76
N VAL A 217 -23.64 -23.39 -17.97
CA VAL A 217 -23.09 -24.04 -19.17
C VAL A 217 -23.52 -25.52 -19.26
N GLU A 218 -23.51 -26.26 -18.15
CA GLU A 218 -23.94 -27.64 -18.07
C GLU A 218 -25.42 -27.78 -18.43
N LEU A 219 -26.29 -27.00 -17.83
CA LEU A 219 -27.71 -27.02 -18.10
C LEU A 219 -28.03 -26.62 -19.55
N ALA A 220 -27.37 -25.61 -20.10
CA ALA A 220 -27.53 -25.20 -21.47
C ALA A 220 -27.11 -26.32 -22.45
N ARG A 221 -26.00 -27.00 -22.22
CA ARG A 221 -25.52 -28.14 -23.04
C ARG A 221 -26.41 -29.37 -22.92
N ALA A 222 -27.02 -29.58 -21.77
CA ALA A 222 -27.96 -30.66 -21.54
C ALA A 222 -29.36 -30.40 -22.13
N GLY A 223 -29.61 -29.26 -22.78
CA GLY A 223 -30.90 -28.89 -23.31
C GLY A 223 -31.99 -28.65 -22.25
N ALA A 224 -31.59 -28.28 -21.05
CA ALA A 224 -32.53 -27.99 -19.96
C ALA A 224 -33.47 -26.83 -20.31
N ALA A 225 -34.62 -26.77 -19.62
CA ALA A 225 -35.61 -25.70 -19.81
C ALA A 225 -34.97 -24.30 -19.65
N SER A 226 -35.33 -23.38 -20.54
CA SER A 226 -34.76 -22.02 -20.59
C SER A 226 -34.85 -21.25 -19.24
N ALA A 227 -35.84 -21.53 -18.40
CA ALA A 227 -35.96 -20.95 -17.08
C ALA A 227 -34.82 -21.44 -16.17
N ALA A 228 -34.61 -22.75 -16.08
CA ALA A 228 -33.53 -23.36 -15.27
C ALA A 228 -32.16 -22.88 -15.71
N VAL A 229 -31.90 -22.77 -17.02
CA VAL A 229 -30.66 -22.24 -17.57
C VAL A 229 -30.44 -20.79 -17.14
N ARG A 230 -31.48 -19.94 -17.19
CA ARG A 230 -31.40 -18.52 -16.79
C ARG A 230 -31.26 -18.30 -15.30
N GLU A 231 -31.78 -19.19 -14.47
CA GLU A 231 -31.65 -19.12 -13.00
C GLU A 231 -30.29 -19.58 -12.49
N ALA A 232 -29.58 -20.39 -13.29
CA ALA A 232 -28.26 -20.91 -12.94
C ALA A 232 -27.11 -19.91 -13.07
N ILE A 233 -27.38 -18.65 -13.44
CA ILE A 233 -26.39 -17.58 -13.55
C ILE A 233 -27.04 -16.22 -13.20
N VAL A 234 -26.27 -15.35 -12.61
CA VAL A 234 -26.74 -13.99 -12.28
C VAL A 234 -26.85 -13.14 -13.55
N ASN A 235 -28.01 -12.53 -13.76
CA ASN A 235 -28.15 -11.45 -14.72
C ASN A 235 -28.26 -10.11 -13.94
N PRO A 236 -27.23 -9.24 -13.98
CA PRO A 236 -27.24 -7.98 -13.23
C PRO A 236 -28.46 -7.09 -13.51
N ALA A 237 -29.04 -7.13 -14.72
CA ALA A 237 -30.24 -6.37 -15.06
C ALA A 237 -31.49 -6.79 -14.27
N ARG A 238 -31.49 -7.99 -13.67
CA ARG A 238 -32.60 -8.50 -12.84
C ARG A 238 -32.41 -8.31 -11.36
N LEU A 239 -31.25 -7.85 -10.94
CA LEU A 239 -30.94 -7.53 -9.54
C LEU A 239 -31.68 -6.25 -9.11
N SER A 240 -31.86 -6.11 -7.80
CA SER A 240 -32.29 -4.82 -7.24
C SER A 240 -31.31 -3.72 -7.66
N PRO A 241 -31.75 -2.46 -7.76
CA PRO A 241 -30.86 -1.35 -8.14
C PRO A 241 -29.57 -1.32 -7.33
N GLU A 242 -29.63 -1.51 -6.03
CA GLU A 242 -28.48 -1.54 -5.14
C GLU A 242 -27.50 -2.69 -5.50
N ARG A 243 -28.02 -3.93 -5.65
CA ARG A 243 -27.17 -5.10 -5.98
C ARG A 243 -26.58 -5.00 -7.39
N ARG A 244 -27.30 -4.37 -8.31
CA ARG A 244 -26.79 -4.08 -9.65
C ARG A 244 -25.62 -3.11 -9.62
N GLU A 245 -25.74 -2.03 -8.86
CA GLU A 245 -24.64 -1.07 -8.67
C GLU A 245 -23.42 -1.72 -8.02
N GLU A 246 -23.60 -2.57 -7.02
CA GLU A 246 -22.50 -3.26 -6.33
C GLU A 246 -21.64 -4.13 -7.26
N VAL A 247 -22.19 -4.59 -8.38
CA VAL A 247 -21.39 -5.27 -9.43
C VAL A 247 -20.34 -4.34 -10.03
N CYS A 248 -20.61 -3.04 -10.10
CA CYS A 248 -19.64 -2.04 -10.57
C CYS A 248 -18.77 -1.53 -9.40
N LEU A 249 -19.40 -1.26 -8.26
CA LEU A 249 -18.76 -0.67 -7.09
C LEU A 249 -17.68 -1.57 -6.48
N GLN A 250 -17.73 -2.88 -6.69
CA GLN A 250 -16.68 -3.80 -6.22
C GLN A 250 -15.27 -3.40 -6.70
N CYS A 251 -15.16 -2.68 -7.83
CA CYS A 251 -13.91 -2.21 -8.41
C CYS A 251 -13.86 -0.68 -8.63
N HIS A 252 -15.01 0.02 -8.61
CA HIS A 252 -15.11 1.45 -8.95
C HIS A 252 -15.55 2.32 -7.77
N LEU A 253 -15.36 1.86 -6.52
CA LEU A 253 -15.70 2.60 -5.30
C LEU A 253 -14.47 2.89 -4.46
N GLU A 254 -13.50 3.61 -4.98
CA GLU A 254 -12.43 4.17 -4.19
C GLU A 254 -12.89 5.49 -3.58
N THR A 255 -12.78 5.65 -2.26
CA THR A 255 -13.24 6.85 -1.55
C THR A 255 -12.12 7.85 -1.41
N THR A 256 -11.00 7.39 -0.87
CA THR A 256 -9.80 8.19 -0.63
C THR A 256 -8.61 7.24 -0.53
N SER A 257 -7.46 7.69 -0.99
CA SER A 257 -6.20 6.97 -0.80
C SER A 257 -5.46 7.49 0.43
N PHE A 258 -4.29 6.90 0.66
CA PHE A 258 -3.40 7.22 1.76
C PHE A 258 -3.60 8.64 2.38
N PRO A 259 -3.57 8.79 3.73
CA PRO A 259 -3.23 7.78 4.72
C PRO A 259 -4.41 6.95 5.25
N LEU A 260 -5.60 7.07 4.69
CA LEU A 260 -6.74 6.23 5.08
C LEU A 260 -6.81 4.99 4.20
N PRO A 261 -7.14 3.81 4.76
CA PRO A 261 -7.58 2.71 3.95
C PRO A 261 -8.91 3.08 3.29
N ASN A 262 -8.95 3.12 1.95
CA ASN A 262 -10.20 3.37 1.24
C ASN A 262 -11.19 2.21 1.43
N SER A 263 -10.68 0.98 1.54
CA SER A 263 -11.45 -0.23 1.78
C SER A 263 -10.70 -1.21 2.67
N LEU A 264 -11.45 -2.01 3.41
CA LEU A 264 -10.93 -3.14 4.17
C LEU A 264 -11.68 -4.41 3.78
N ALA A 265 -10.92 -5.43 3.35
CA ALA A 265 -11.45 -6.77 3.16
C ALA A 265 -11.84 -7.38 4.52
N ARG A 266 -12.93 -8.12 4.54
CA ARG A 266 -13.35 -8.84 5.73
C ARG A 266 -12.44 -10.02 5.99
N TYR A 267 -11.98 -10.17 7.23
CA TYR A 267 -11.08 -11.26 7.62
C TYR A 267 -11.73 -12.65 7.59
N ASP A 268 -13.06 -12.72 7.57
CA ASP A 268 -13.84 -13.95 7.45
C ASP A 268 -14.15 -14.35 6.00
N ARG A 269 -13.52 -13.68 5.03
CA ARG A 269 -13.72 -13.89 3.60
C ARG A 269 -12.38 -14.11 2.88
N GLY A 270 -12.40 -14.97 1.89
CA GLY A 270 -11.31 -15.11 0.95
C GLY A 270 -11.24 -13.92 -0.02
N PRO A 271 -10.10 -13.68 -0.66
CA PRO A 271 -9.86 -12.49 -1.47
C PRO A 271 -10.79 -12.36 -2.69
N PHE A 272 -11.40 -13.45 -3.15
CA PHE A 272 -12.27 -13.49 -4.34
C PHE A 272 -13.66 -14.07 -4.07
N ASP A 273 -14.15 -14.01 -2.82
CA ASP A 273 -15.42 -14.64 -2.41
C ASP A 273 -16.66 -13.83 -2.81
N PHE A 274 -16.51 -12.57 -3.23
CA PHE A 274 -17.66 -11.77 -3.66
C PHE A 274 -18.33 -12.39 -4.89
N GLN A 275 -19.66 -12.55 -4.80
CA GLN A 275 -20.48 -12.99 -5.91
C GLN A 275 -21.51 -11.92 -6.24
N PRO A 276 -21.71 -11.59 -7.53
CA PRO A 276 -22.77 -10.68 -7.98
C PRO A 276 -24.14 -11.07 -7.43
N GLY A 277 -24.89 -10.09 -6.97
CA GLY A 277 -26.18 -10.31 -6.29
C GLY A 277 -26.10 -10.41 -4.77
N HIS A 278 -24.95 -10.72 -4.21
CA HIS A 278 -24.69 -10.58 -2.77
C HIS A 278 -24.35 -9.14 -2.39
N SER A 279 -24.49 -8.79 -1.11
CA SER A 279 -24.03 -7.49 -0.61
C SER A 279 -22.52 -7.35 -0.68
N LEU A 280 -22.06 -6.24 -1.21
CA LEU A 280 -20.64 -5.91 -1.25
C LEU A 280 -20.03 -5.79 0.16
N SER A 281 -20.84 -5.41 1.16
CA SER A 281 -20.45 -5.39 2.57
C SER A 281 -20.12 -6.77 3.16
N ASN A 282 -20.49 -7.86 2.47
CA ASN A 282 -20.05 -9.20 2.85
C ASN A 282 -18.57 -9.45 2.53
N GLN A 283 -17.98 -8.64 1.66
CA GLN A 283 -16.59 -8.76 1.24
C GLN A 283 -15.75 -7.56 1.69
N TRP A 284 -16.26 -6.33 1.48
CA TRP A 284 -15.53 -5.08 1.67
C TRP A 284 -16.32 -4.07 2.48
N LEU A 285 -15.61 -3.29 3.30
CA LEU A 285 -16.12 -2.09 3.95
C LEU A 285 -15.29 -0.90 3.47
N PHE A 286 -15.95 0.18 3.04
CA PHE A 286 -15.29 1.37 2.51
C PHE A 286 -15.36 2.51 3.54
N PHE A 287 -14.27 3.24 3.66
CA PHE A 287 -14.11 4.27 4.67
C PHE A 287 -13.76 5.61 4.04
N ASP A 288 -14.06 6.69 4.75
CA ASP A 288 -13.76 8.05 4.33
C ASP A 288 -13.43 8.92 5.54
N HIS A 289 -12.92 10.12 5.29
CA HIS A 289 -12.76 11.16 6.29
C HIS A 289 -14.11 11.58 6.85
N ALA A 290 -14.15 11.99 8.12
CA ALA A 290 -15.35 12.59 8.68
C ALA A 290 -15.79 13.82 7.86
N PRO A 291 -17.10 14.05 7.64
CA PRO A 291 -17.60 15.14 6.78
C PRO A 291 -17.08 16.54 7.17
N ALA A 292 -16.79 16.76 8.45
CA ALA A 292 -16.27 18.03 8.97
C ALA A 292 -14.77 18.25 8.75
N ALA A 293 -14.06 17.30 8.15
CA ALA A 293 -12.60 17.31 8.07
C ALA A 293 -12.02 18.35 7.10
N GLN A 294 -12.83 19.12 6.40
CA GLN A 294 -12.43 20.11 5.36
C GLN A 294 -11.47 19.55 4.29
N ARG A 295 -11.38 18.24 4.18
CA ARG A 295 -10.62 17.59 3.13
C ARG A 295 -11.39 17.62 1.84
N GLN A 296 -10.88 18.46 0.98
CA GLN A 296 -11.54 18.83 -0.26
C GLN A 296 -11.39 17.73 -1.30
N ASP A 297 -12.40 17.62 -2.11
CA ASP A 297 -12.50 17.21 -3.49
C ASP A 297 -11.31 16.34 -3.99
N LYS A 298 -11.01 15.24 -3.31
CA LYS A 298 -10.04 14.24 -3.78
C LYS A 298 -10.56 13.57 -5.04
N PHE A 299 -9.68 13.47 -6.03
CA PHE A 299 -10.00 12.91 -7.32
C PHE A 299 -8.99 11.83 -7.69
N GLU A 300 -9.41 10.60 -7.63
CA GLU A 300 -8.59 9.41 -7.79
C GLU A 300 -9.02 8.59 -9.01
N LEU A 301 -8.15 7.68 -9.49
CA LEU A 301 -8.33 6.98 -10.76
C LEU A 301 -9.59 6.10 -10.77
N VAL A 302 -9.90 5.43 -9.65
CA VAL A 302 -10.94 4.39 -9.58
C VAL A 302 -12.15 4.84 -8.75
N ASN A 303 -12.33 6.15 -8.56
CA ASN A 303 -13.37 6.71 -7.70
C ASN A 303 -14.69 7.09 -8.42
N ALA A 304 -14.94 6.58 -9.60
CA ALA A 304 -16.13 6.92 -10.38
C ALA A 304 -17.45 6.72 -9.59
N GLY A 305 -17.57 5.61 -8.87
CA GLY A 305 -18.73 5.32 -8.01
C GLY A 305 -18.85 6.29 -6.81
N TYR A 306 -17.73 6.68 -6.22
CA TYR A 306 -17.71 7.70 -5.16
C TYR A 306 -18.11 9.08 -5.68
N ARG A 307 -17.61 9.47 -6.86
CA ARG A 307 -17.85 10.79 -7.46
C ARG A 307 -19.29 10.97 -7.94
N ILE A 308 -19.87 9.97 -8.63
CA ILE A 308 -21.26 10.07 -9.10
C ILE A 308 -22.25 10.20 -7.95
N ARG A 309 -21.98 9.53 -6.82
CA ARG A 309 -22.85 9.57 -5.62
C ARG A 309 -22.86 10.94 -4.93
N GLN A 310 -21.93 11.84 -5.25
CA GLN A 310 -21.92 13.23 -4.80
C GLN A 310 -22.70 14.17 -5.74
N SER A 311 -23.16 13.68 -6.88
CA SER A 311 -23.91 14.47 -7.87
C SER A 311 -25.34 14.69 -7.43
N ARG A 312 -25.88 15.91 -7.62
CA ARG A 312 -27.30 16.19 -7.34
C ARG A 312 -28.24 15.28 -8.14
N CYS A 313 -27.89 15.01 -9.39
CA CYS A 313 -28.67 14.07 -10.23
C CYS A 313 -28.83 12.70 -9.56
N PHE A 314 -27.74 12.15 -9.00
CA PHE A 314 -27.78 10.89 -8.28
C PHE A 314 -28.60 10.99 -6.99
N LEU A 315 -28.35 12.00 -6.15
CA LEU A 315 -29.03 12.18 -4.86
C LEU A 315 -30.51 12.36 -5.01
N GLU A 316 -30.93 13.24 -5.93
CA GLU A 316 -32.37 13.50 -6.20
C GLU A 316 -33.07 12.26 -6.79
N SER A 317 -32.40 11.53 -7.69
CA SER A 317 -32.97 10.31 -8.25
C SER A 317 -33.11 9.19 -7.22
N ALA A 318 -32.13 9.05 -6.32
CA ALA A 318 -32.17 8.08 -5.21
C ALA A 318 -33.32 8.38 -4.23
N GLN A 319 -33.50 9.65 -3.86
CA GLN A 319 -34.60 10.09 -3.01
C GLN A 319 -35.97 9.83 -3.66
N ALA A 320 -36.10 10.13 -4.96
CA ALA A 320 -37.33 9.85 -5.71
C ALA A 320 -37.63 8.34 -5.83
N ALA A 321 -36.61 7.49 -5.93
CA ALA A 321 -36.75 6.04 -5.92
C ALA A 321 -37.22 5.54 -4.54
N GLN A 322 -36.59 6.03 -3.46
CA GLN A 322 -36.94 5.67 -2.10
C GLN A 322 -38.39 6.08 -1.71
N ALA A 323 -38.81 7.29 -2.08
CA ALA A 323 -40.17 7.77 -1.84
C ALA A 323 -41.24 6.89 -2.52
N ARG A 324 -40.93 6.37 -3.71
CA ARG A 324 -41.84 5.44 -4.43
C ARG A 324 -41.97 4.10 -3.72
N HIS A 325 -40.86 3.56 -3.20
CA HIS A 325 -40.86 2.31 -2.44
C HIS A 325 -41.65 2.41 -1.12
N GLN A 326 -41.63 3.58 -0.49
CA GLN A 326 -42.33 3.83 0.79
C GLN A 326 -43.82 4.22 0.64
N GLY A 327 -44.36 4.27 -0.60
CA GLY A 327 -45.75 4.60 -0.85
C GLY A 327 -46.15 6.06 -0.55
N ALA A 328 -45.15 6.91 -0.27
CA ALA A 328 -45.37 8.33 0.03
C ALA A 328 -45.64 9.13 -1.27
N ARG A 329 -46.92 9.33 -1.57
CA ARG A 329 -47.34 10.09 -2.74
C ARG A 329 -47.16 11.60 -2.63
N ASN A 330 -46.79 12.18 -1.52
CA ASN A 330 -46.57 13.63 -1.37
C ASN A 330 -45.63 13.92 -0.18
N SER A 331 -44.43 14.37 -0.46
CA SER A 331 -43.64 15.14 0.50
C SER A 331 -43.71 16.62 0.09
N PRO A 332 -44.31 17.52 0.91
CA PRO A 332 -44.69 18.84 0.46
C PRO A 332 -43.56 19.88 0.30
N ASN A 333 -42.30 19.54 0.53
CA ASN A 333 -41.19 20.50 0.66
C ASN A 333 -40.04 20.36 -0.31
N LEU A 334 -40.13 19.55 -1.37
CA LEU A 334 -39.17 19.55 -2.46
C LEU A 334 -39.89 19.82 -3.77
N PRO A 335 -39.39 20.69 -4.68
CA PRO A 335 -39.89 20.78 -6.01
C PRO A 335 -39.82 19.38 -6.64
N GLY A 336 -40.97 18.78 -6.94
CA GLY A 336 -41.03 17.44 -7.51
C GLY A 336 -40.17 17.32 -8.76
N PRO A 337 -39.53 16.16 -9.01
CA PRO A 337 -38.85 15.93 -10.26
C PRO A 337 -39.78 16.16 -11.43
N SER A 338 -39.29 16.74 -12.54
CA SER A 338 -40.13 16.95 -13.74
C SER A 338 -40.72 15.62 -14.23
N GLU A 339 -41.89 15.68 -14.89
CA GLU A 339 -42.57 14.47 -15.40
C GLU A 339 -41.63 13.58 -16.25
N SER A 340 -40.74 14.20 -17.02
CA SER A 340 -39.72 13.48 -17.80
C SER A 340 -38.76 12.69 -16.94
N VAL A 341 -38.30 13.23 -15.82
CA VAL A 341 -37.42 12.52 -14.85
C VAL A 341 -38.16 11.36 -14.19
N VAL A 342 -39.42 11.57 -13.80
CA VAL A 342 -40.27 10.51 -13.21
C VAL A 342 -40.46 9.36 -14.18
N ARG A 343 -40.68 9.65 -15.46
CA ARG A 343 -40.87 8.66 -16.51
C ARG A 343 -39.59 7.82 -16.75
N VAL A 344 -38.45 8.47 -16.92
CA VAL A 344 -37.16 7.79 -17.14
C VAL A 344 -36.75 6.92 -15.93
N LEU A 345 -37.00 7.42 -14.72
CA LEU A 345 -36.73 6.65 -13.50
C LEU A 345 -37.71 5.50 -13.29
N ALA A 346 -38.97 5.63 -13.81
CA ALA A 346 -39.92 4.53 -13.79
C ALA A 346 -39.52 3.42 -14.79
N GLU A 347 -39.08 3.80 -15.97
CA GLU A 347 -38.56 2.85 -16.99
C GLU A 347 -37.26 2.19 -16.59
N SER A 348 -36.40 2.84 -15.78
CA SER A 348 -35.11 2.32 -15.27
C SER A 348 -35.22 1.50 -13.97
N ASN A 349 -36.41 1.31 -13.43
CA ASN A 349 -36.64 0.61 -12.14
C ASN A 349 -35.83 1.14 -10.96
N GLY A 350 -35.44 2.41 -10.94
CA GLY A 350 -34.68 2.92 -9.81
C GLY A 350 -34.01 4.27 -9.98
N ALA A 351 -33.03 4.51 -9.13
CA ALA A 351 -32.16 5.67 -9.15
C ALA A 351 -31.20 5.66 -10.35
N LEU A 352 -30.65 6.82 -10.68
CA LEU A 352 -29.55 6.95 -11.63
C LEU A 352 -28.39 6.04 -11.17
N GLY A 353 -27.87 5.26 -12.09
CA GLY A 353 -26.76 4.35 -11.83
C GLY A 353 -25.79 4.24 -13.00
N CYS A 354 -24.76 3.40 -12.86
CA CYS A 354 -23.73 3.21 -13.88
C CYS A 354 -24.32 2.82 -15.23
N THR A 355 -25.29 1.90 -15.24
CA THR A 355 -25.93 1.40 -16.45
C THR A 355 -26.91 2.39 -17.09
N SER A 356 -27.22 3.52 -16.47
CA SER A 356 -27.97 4.61 -17.09
C SER A 356 -27.18 5.29 -18.22
N CYS A 357 -25.83 5.22 -18.16
CA CYS A 357 -24.94 5.84 -19.12
C CYS A 357 -24.01 4.84 -19.81
N HIS A 358 -23.74 3.68 -19.20
CA HIS A 358 -22.76 2.72 -19.69
C HIS A 358 -23.38 1.38 -20.04
N ASN A 359 -23.02 0.84 -21.21
CA ASN A 359 -23.23 -0.56 -21.55
C ASN A 359 -21.96 -1.35 -21.17
N PRO A 360 -22.01 -2.25 -20.16
CA PRO A 360 -20.82 -2.97 -19.69
C PRO A 360 -20.19 -3.91 -20.72
N HIS A 361 -20.94 -4.32 -21.77
CA HIS A 361 -20.44 -5.20 -22.81
C HIS A 361 -19.77 -4.46 -23.99
N ARG A 362 -19.90 -3.12 -24.06
CA ARG A 362 -19.23 -2.32 -25.08
C ARG A 362 -18.94 -0.92 -24.54
N ILE A 363 -17.83 -0.35 -24.92
CA ILE A 363 -17.51 1.04 -24.61
C ILE A 363 -17.35 1.80 -25.93
N PRO A 364 -18.29 2.69 -26.29
CA PRO A 364 -18.18 3.51 -27.48
C PRO A 364 -17.02 4.48 -27.35
N ARG A 365 -16.45 4.92 -28.47
CA ARG A 365 -15.33 5.86 -28.52
C ARG A 365 -15.55 6.94 -29.58
N GLY A 366 -14.83 8.06 -29.46
CA GLY A 366 -14.91 9.15 -30.41
C GLY A 366 -16.31 9.78 -30.47
N GLN A 367 -16.72 10.22 -31.64
CA GLN A 367 -18.03 10.87 -31.85
C GLN A 367 -19.23 10.01 -31.48
N PRO A 368 -19.27 8.67 -31.77
CA PRO A 368 -20.35 7.82 -31.28
C PRO A 368 -20.49 7.81 -29.76
N ALA A 369 -19.40 7.87 -29.00
CA ALA A 369 -19.45 7.94 -27.55
C ALA A 369 -20.10 9.26 -27.07
N VAL A 370 -19.72 10.37 -27.67
CA VAL A 370 -20.30 11.68 -27.35
C VAL A 370 -21.80 11.68 -27.57
N ALA A 371 -22.26 11.19 -28.71
CA ALA A 371 -23.69 11.13 -29.05
C ALA A 371 -24.48 10.25 -28.07
N GLU A 372 -23.92 9.09 -27.69
CA GLU A 372 -24.57 8.15 -26.76
C GLU A 372 -24.68 8.73 -25.35
N TYR A 373 -23.63 9.38 -24.84
CA TYR A 373 -23.64 10.00 -23.51
C TYR A 373 -24.51 11.27 -23.47
N ASP A 374 -24.51 12.07 -24.53
CA ASP A 374 -25.44 13.23 -24.64
C ASP A 374 -26.90 12.77 -24.69
N ALA A 375 -27.18 11.67 -25.40
CA ALA A 375 -28.52 11.10 -25.43
C ALA A 375 -28.96 10.62 -24.03
N ALA A 376 -28.08 9.98 -23.26
CA ALA A 376 -28.36 9.60 -21.88
C ALA A 376 -28.70 10.81 -20.99
N CYS A 377 -27.96 11.92 -21.10
CA CYS A 377 -28.28 13.15 -20.36
C CYS A 377 -29.63 13.76 -20.79
N ARG A 378 -29.94 13.76 -22.10
CA ARG A 378 -31.16 14.32 -22.66
C ARG A 378 -32.43 13.55 -22.32
N GLN A 379 -32.32 12.28 -21.89
CA GLN A 379 -33.48 11.55 -21.38
C GLN A 379 -34.22 12.30 -20.24
N CYS A 380 -33.43 12.98 -19.38
CA CYS A 380 -33.97 13.77 -18.27
C CYS A 380 -33.96 15.29 -18.54
N HIS A 381 -33.04 15.78 -19.35
CA HIS A 381 -32.78 17.22 -19.50
C HIS A 381 -33.21 17.83 -20.83
N ALA A 382 -33.90 17.10 -21.72
CA ALA A 382 -34.27 17.59 -23.06
C ALA A 382 -35.00 18.97 -23.05
N GLU A 383 -36.06 19.08 -22.25
CA GLU A 383 -36.85 20.31 -22.16
C GLU A 383 -36.09 21.47 -21.50
N SER A 384 -35.39 21.20 -20.39
CA SER A 384 -34.62 22.22 -19.68
C SER A 384 -33.42 22.70 -20.54
N PHE A 385 -32.80 21.80 -21.29
CA PHE A 385 -31.77 22.12 -22.25
C PHE A 385 -32.32 23.02 -23.38
N ALA A 386 -33.47 22.64 -24.02
CA ALA A 386 -34.09 23.43 -25.07
C ALA A 386 -34.44 24.85 -24.59
N ARG A 387 -35.01 24.99 -23.40
CA ARG A 387 -35.32 26.31 -22.80
C ARG A 387 -34.07 27.16 -22.54
N THR A 388 -32.96 26.55 -22.08
CA THR A 388 -31.71 27.27 -21.78
C THR A 388 -31.00 27.70 -23.06
N VAL A 389 -31.06 26.88 -24.12
CA VAL A 389 -30.57 27.21 -25.46
C VAL A 389 -31.38 28.36 -26.08
N ALA A 390 -32.71 28.27 -26.06
CA ALA A 390 -33.57 29.32 -26.57
C ALA A 390 -33.38 30.67 -25.84
N ALA A 391 -33.06 30.62 -24.55
CA ALA A 391 -32.74 31.79 -23.74
C ALA A 391 -31.29 32.32 -23.92
N GLY A 392 -30.48 31.76 -24.84
CA GLY A 392 -29.10 32.16 -25.07
C GLY A 392 -28.12 31.85 -23.91
N ARG A 393 -28.57 31.08 -22.93
CA ARG A 393 -27.78 30.74 -21.72
C ARG A 393 -26.96 29.44 -21.84
N HIS A 394 -27.11 28.72 -22.94
CA HIS A 394 -26.41 27.48 -23.22
C HIS A 394 -26.19 27.33 -24.74
N PRO A 395 -24.98 26.99 -25.18
CA PRO A 395 -24.70 26.71 -26.59
C PRO A 395 -25.43 25.45 -27.06
N ALA A 396 -26.06 25.52 -28.25
CA ALA A 396 -26.82 24.41 -28.84
C ALA A 396 -25.94 23.19 -29.19
N SER A 397 -24.68 23.43 -29.56
CA SER A 397 -23.71 22.43 -30.01
C SER A 397 -22.84 21.84 -28.88
N SER A 398 -23.14 22.12 -27.62
CA SER A 398 -22.34 21.67 -26.50
C SER A 398 -22.50 20.17 -26.23
N HIS A 399 -21.39 19.51 -25.93
CA HIS A 399 -21.37 18.15 -25.42
C HIS A 399 -21.52 18.17 -23.91
N CYS A 400 -22.53 17.51 -23.36
CA CYS A 400 -22.88 17.56 -21.94
C CYS A 400 -21.71 17.17 -21.02
N ALA A 401 -21.09 16.03 -21.30
CA ALA A 401 -20.01 15.50 -20.46
C ALA A 401 -18.75 16.40 -20.48
N SER A 402 -18.45 17.10 -21.56
CA SER A 402 -17.24 17.93 -21.66
C SER A 402 -17.23 19.10 -20.67
N CYS A 403 -18.41 19.63 -20.34
CA CYS A 403 -18.57 20.75 -19.41
C CYS A 403 -18.99 20.28 -18.00
N HIS A 404 -19.92 19.32 -17.91
CA HIS A 404 -20.51 18.90 -16.63
C HIS A 404 -19.76 17.76 -15.95
N MET A 405 -18.88 17.05 -16.68
CA MET A 405 -18.00 15.96 -16.24
C MET A 405 -16.60 16.15 -16.82
N PRO A 406 -15.89 17.22 -16.44
CA PRO A 406 -14.63 17.57 -17.09
C PRO A 406 -13.57 16.49 -16.86
N LYS A 407 -12.65 16.38 -17.80
CA LYS A 407 -11.43 15.60 -17.58
C LYS A 407 -10.54 16.27 -16.54
N ARG A 408 -10.00 15.48 -15.64
CA ARG A 408 -9.11 15.94 -14.56
C ARG A 408 -7.91 15.01 -14.43
N ARG A 409 -6.80 15.56 -13.98
CA ARG A 409 -5.64 14.77 -13.54
C ARG A 409 -5.91 14.22 -12.15
N THR A 410 -5.65 12.92 -11.96
CA THR A 410 -5.87 12.25 -10.67
C THR A 410 -4.79 12.59 -9.64
N GLU A 411 -5.06 12.34 -8.36
CA GLU A 411 -4.15 12.66 -7.24
C GLU A 411 -3.31 11.46 -6.83
N ASP A 412 -3.86 10.27 -6.97
CA ASP A 412 -3.23 8.98 -6.68
C ASP A 412 -2.31 8.51 -7.81
N VAL A 413 -2.71 8.72 -9.06
CA VAL A 413 -1.98 8.37 -10.28
C VAL A 413 -1.71 9.65 -11.06
N VAL A 414 -0.77 10.47 -10.61
CA VAL A 414 -0.54 11.86 -11.06
C VAL A 414 -0.27 12.02 -12.56
N HIS A 415 0.06 10.94 -13.25
CA HIS A 415 0.25 10.93 -14.70
C HIS A 415 -1.00 10.53 -15.49
N ALA A 416 -2.11 10.19 -14.82
CA ALA A 416 -3.36 9.81 -15.48
C ALA A 416 -4.37 10.96 -15.51
N ILE A 417 -5.13 11.03 -16.62
CA ILE A 417 -6.25 11.96 -16.82
C ILE A 417 -7.50 11.14 -17.09
N VAL A 418 -8.55 11.34 -16.29
CA VAL A 418 -9.83 10.65 -16.44
C VAL A 418 -11.00 11.62 -16.34
N THR A 419 -12.20 11.17 -16.73
CA THR A 419 -13.43 11.96 -16.60
C THR A 419 -13.91 11.97 -15.16
N ASP A 420 -14.17 13.16 -14.60
CA ASP A 420 -14.76 13.30 -13.27
C ASP A 420 -16.25 12.96 -13.32
N HIS A 421 -16.66 11.89 -12.63
CA HIS A 421 -18.05 11.43 -12.58
C HIS A 421 -18.95 12.24 -11.63
N ARG A 422 -18.41 13.23 -10.93
CA ARG A 422 -19.23 14.22 -10.23
C ARG A 422 -19.85 15.17 -11.23
N ILE A 423 -21.13 14.95 -11.53
CA ILE A 423 -21.89 15.82 -12.45
C ILE A 423 -22.14 17.17 -11.78
N GLN A 424 -21.63 18.24 -12.35
CA GLN A 424 -21.63 19.59 -11.77
C GLN A 424 -22.25 20.59 -12.74
N ARG A 425 -22.97 21.60 -12.18
CA ARG A 425 -23.51 22.68 -13.00
C ARG A 425 -22.41 23.54 -13.66
N HIS A 426 -21.33 23.75 -12.93
CA HIS A 426 -20.14 24.47 -13.39
C HIS A 426 -18.91 23.62 -13.08
N PRO A 427 -17.94 23.51 -14.01
CA PRO A 427 -16.69 22.81 -13.73
C PRO A 427 -15.93 23.52 -12.61
N PRO A 428 -15.09 22.82 -11.86
CA PRO A 428 -14.17 23.44 -10.90
C PRO A 428 -13.27 24.48 -11.61
N ALA A 429 -12.92 25.54 -10.89
CA ALA A 429 -12.02 26.56 -11.39
C ALA A 429 -10.58 26.05 -11.52
N GLY A 430 -9.80 26.68 -12.41
CA GLY A 430 -8.37 26.40 -12.59
C GLY A 430 -8.05 25.41 -13.72
N ASN A 431 -6.76 25.09 -13.87
CA ASN A 431 -6.30 24.13 -14.87
C ASN A 431 -6.39 22.71 -14.31
N LEU A 432 -7.45 21.99 -14.61
CA LEU A 432 -7.73 20.64 -14.12
C LEU A 432 -6.73 19.59 -14.69
N LEU A 433 -5.99 19.92 -15.73
CA LEU A 433 -5.04 19.04 -16.40
C LEU A 433 -3.58 19.36 -16.02
N ALA A 434 -3.35 20.36 -15.17
CA ALA A 434 -2.00 20.76 -14.77
C ALA A 434 -1.21 19.57 -14.24
N PRO A 435 0.08 19.46 -14.54
CA PRO A 435 0.96 18.47 -13.93
C PRO A 435 0.89 18.55 -12.40
N ARG A 436 0.93 17.41 -11.75
CA ARG A 436 0.95 17.28 -10.29
C ARG A 436 2.17 16.48 -9.87
N ALA A 437 2.75 16.84 -8.74
CA ALA A 437 3.71 15.97 -8.05
C ALA A 437 2.96 14.93 -7.21
N GLU A 438 3.56 13.76 -7.04
CA GLU A 438 3.06 12.77 -6.10
C GLU A 438 3.11 13.33 -4.67
N HIS A 439 1.99 13.28 -3.98
CA HIS A 439 1.91 13.71 -2.59
C HIS A 439 1.84 12.50 -1.67
N HIS A 440 2.83 12.38 -0.82
CA HIS A 440 2.82 11.44 0.29
C HIS A 440 2.55 12.22 1.58
N GLU A 441 1.33 12.18 2.08
CA GLU A 441 0.98 12.80 3.37
C GLU A 441 1.59 11.98 4.51
N THR A 442 2.81 12.32 4.90
CA THR A 442 3.53 11.68 6.00
C THR A 442 3.80 12.67 7.12
N GLY A 443 4.02 12.18 8.33
CA GLY A 443 4.38 12.99 9.49
C GLY A 443 3.27 13.93 9.92
N SER A 444 3.58 15.23 10.06
CA SER A 444 2.64 16.25 10.55
C SER A 444 1.50 16.59 9.58
N ARG A 445 1.63 16.24 8.31
CA ARG A 445 0.60 16.45 7.27
C ARG A 445 -0.40 15.29 7.16
N ALA A 446 -0.11 14.13 7.78
CA ALA A 446 -1.02 13.00 7.77
C ALA A 446 -2.36 13.37 8.43
N TYR A 447 -3.46 12.89 7.83
CA TYR A 447 -4.77 13.05 8.43
C TYR A 447 -4.83 12.34 9.79
N ARG A 448 -5.28 13.05 10.82
CA ARG A 448 -5.41 12.55 12.20
C ARG A 448 -6.83 12.72 12.74
N GLY A 449 -7.79 12.90 11.86
CA GLY A 449 -9.18 13.04 12.20
C GLY A 449 -9.92 11.72 12.38
N GLU A 450 -11.23 11.83 12.50
CA GLU A 450 -12.14 10.70 12.60
C GLU A 450 -12.28 9.99 11.26
N VAL A 451 -12.38 8.66 11.29
CA VAL A 451 -12.66 7.80 10.12
C VAL A 451 -14.09 7.29 10.24
N VAL A 452 -14.85 7.41 9.15
CA VAL A 452 -16.25 6.99 9.09
C VAL A 452 -16.44 5.90 8.05
N LEU A 453 -17.40 5.00 8.31
CA LEU A 453 -17.84 4.05 7.29
C LEU A 453 -18.63 4.82 6.22
N TYR A 454 -18.13 4.77 4.98
CA TYR A 454 -18.75 5.38 3.82
C TYR A 454 -19.76 4.45 3.14
N TYR A 455 -19.38 3.17 2.97
CA TYR A 455 -20.25 2.19 2.31
C TYR A 455 -20.12 0.80 2.94
N PRO A 456 -21.25 0.11 3.17
CA PRO A 456 -22.61 0.60 2.98
C PRO A 456 -23.01 1.60 4.09
N PRO A 457 -23.73 2.67 3.75
CA PRO A 457 -24.07 3.73 4.71
C PRO A 457 -24.99 3.23 5.83
N ASP A 458 -25.87 2.30 5.50
CA ASP A 458 -26.92 1.79 6.39
C ASP A 458 -26.52 0.47 7.09
N LEU A 459 -25.22 0.16 7.16
CA LEU A 459 -24.78 -1.01 7.92
C LEU A 459 -25.19 -0.83 9.39
N PRO A 460 -26.03 -1.73 9.95
CA PRO A 460 -26.49 -1.61 11.33
C PRO A 460 -25.32 -1.56 12.31
N ALA A 461 -25.54 -0.92 13.45
CA ALA A 461 -24.61 -1.02 14.57
C ALA A 461 -24.41 -2.48 14.94
N SER A 462 -23.16 -2.96 14.87
CA SER A 462 -22.82 -4.36 15.02
C SER A 462 -21.35 -4.50 15.42
N PRO A 463 -20.96 -5.64 16.00
CA PRO A 463 -19.56 -5.95 16.26
C PRO A 463 -18.66 -5.77 15.03
N THR A 464 -19.14 -6.19 13.87
CA THR A 464 -18.43 -6.03 12.60
C THR A 464 -18.15 -4.56 12.28
N ARG A 465 -19.20 -3.71 12.31
CA ARG A 465 -19.06 -2.27 12.04
C ARG A 465 -18.07 -1.62 13.00
N GLU A 466 -18.19 -1.87 14.30
CA GLU A 466 -17.33 -1.24 15.30
C GLU A 466 -15.88 -1.69 15.20
N LEU A 467 -15.62 -2.99 15.05
CA LEU A 467 -14.28 -3.55 14.92
C LEU A 467 -13.57 -3.03 13.65
N TYR A 468 -14.25 -3.03 12.51
CA TYR A 468 -13.64 -2.55 11.26
C TYR A 468 -13.48 -1.03 11.22
N THR A 469 -14.36 -0.25 11.86
CA THR A 469 -14.15 1.20 11.98
C THR A 469 -12.97 1.52 12.89
N ALA A 470 -12.83 0.80 14.01
CA ALA A 470 -11.67 0.93 14.87
C ALA A 470 -10.37 0.48 14.17
N LEU A 471 -10.44 -0.59 13.36
CA LEU A 471 -9.34 -1.08 12.55
C LEU A 471 -8.90 -0.03 11.51
N ALA A 472 -9.84 0.57 10.77
CA ALA A 472 -9.55 1.62 9.79
C ALA A 472 -8.84 2.83 10.41
N GLN A 473 -9.06 3.08 11.70
CA GLN A 473 -8.44 4.17 12.45
C GLN A 473 -6.96 3.89 12.79
N VAL A 474 -6.52 2.62 12.85
CA VAL A 474 -5.14 2.24 13.20
C VAL A 474 -4.30 1.81 12.01
N ILE A 475 -4.91 1.21 10.99
CA ILE A 475 -4.22 0.79 9.75
C ILE A 475 -3.65 2.03 9.04
N ASP A 476 -2.50 1.86 8.40
CA ASP A 476 -1.76 2.88 7.65
C ASP A 476 -1.40 4.14 8.46
N GLY A 477 -1.63 4.10 9.78
CA GLY A 477 -1.30 5.19 10.69
C GLY A 477 -2.23 6.40 10.60
N SER A 478 -3.46 6.21 10.10
CA SER A 478 -4.45 7.29 9.92
C SER A 478 -4.67 8.11 11.21
N ASN A 479 -5.01 7.47 12.31
CA ASN A 479 -5.07 8.12 13.63
C ASN A 479 -4.91 7.11 14.76
N ARG A 480 -3.68 6.63 14.98
CA ARG A 480 -3.40 5.63 16.02
C ARG A 480 -3.76 6.10 17.43
N ALA A 481 -3.63 7.41 17.70
CA ALA A 481 -3.94 7.97 19.02
C ALA A 481 -5.41 7.73 19.42
N ALA A 482 -6.35 7.92 18.49
CA ALA A 482 -7.76 7.64 18.71
C ALA A 482 -8.10 6.15 18.47
N GLY A 483 -7.48 5.52 17.49
CA GLY A 483 -7.81 4.17 17.05
C GLY A 483 -7.39 3.07 18.03
N ILE A 484 -6.22 3.18 18.67
CA ILE A 484 -5.73 2.18 19.64
C ILE A 484 -6.73 2.02 20.80
N PRO A 485 -7.15 3.07 21.52
CA PRO A 485 -8.14 2.92 22.59
C PRO A 485 -9.47 2.39 22.08
N ARG A 486 -9.92 2.81 20.91
CA ARG A 486 -11.17 2.34 20.30
C ARG A 486 -11.12 0.84 19.98
N LEU A 487 -10.06 0.38 19.33
CA LEU A 487 -9.89 -1.04 18.99
C LEU A 487 -9.73 -1.89 20.25
N THR A 488 -9.00 -1.41 21.25
CA THR A 488 -8.87 -2.07 22.57
C THR A 488 -10.24 -2.25 23.23
N LYS A 489 -11.07 -1.19 23.27
CA LYS A 489 -12.43 -1.25 23.82
C LYS A 489 -13.32 -2.20 23.02
N ALA A 490 -13.27 -2.15 21.69
CA ALA A 490 -14.05 -3.03 20.84
C ALA A 490 -13.70 -4.51 21.08
N LEU A 491 -12.40 -4.84 21.18
CA LEU A 491 -11.93 -6.21 21.47
C LEU A 491 -12.34 -6.72 22.87
N ALA A 492 -12.40 -5.82 23.86
CA ALA A 492 -12.90 -6.15 25.18
C ALA A 492 -14.43 -6.39 25.18
N THR A 493 -15.17 -5.64 24.35
CA THR A 493 -16.63 -5.77 24.23
C THR A 493 -17.05 -7.00 23.42
N PHE A 494 -16.22 -7.40 22.43
CA PHE A 494 -16.52 -8.51 21.52
C PHE A 494 -15.48 -9.64 21.66
N PRO A 495 -15.60 -10.49 22.69
CA PRO A 495 -14.60 -11.52 23.00
C PRO A 495 -14.44 -12.58 21.90
N PHE A 496 -15.41 -12.72 21.00
CA PHE A 496 -15.35 -13.64 19.85
C PHE A 496 -14.78 -12.99 18.58
N ALA A 497 -14.22 -11.76 18.67
CA ALA A 497 -13.56 -11.13 17.55
C ALA A 497 -12.41 -12.00 17.03
N ARG A 498 -12.21 -12.00 15.71
CA ARG A 498 -11.15 -12.77 15.05
C ARG A 498 -9.75 -12.34 15.52
N PRO A 499 -8.78 -13.27 15.53
CA PRO A 499 -7.42 -13.02 16.02
C PRO A 499 -6.68 -11.92 15.25
N GLU A 500 -7.04 -11.70 14.00
CA GLU A 500 -6.46 -10.67 13.13
C GLU A 500 -6.61 -9.26 13.71
N PHE A 501 -7.70 -8.97 14.40
CA PHE A 501 -7.89 -7.69 15.08
C PHE A 501 -6.91 -7.48 16.23
N SER A 502 -6.65 -8.53 17.02
CA SER A 502 -5.65 -8.47 18.10
C SER A 502 -4.24 -8.34 17.54
N PHE A 503 -3.93 -9.01 16.43
CA PHE A 503 -2.68 -8.83 15.71
C PHE A 503 -2.49 -7.37 15.24
N GLN A 504 -3.49 -6.76 14.61
CA GLN A 504 -3.44 -5.36 14.16
C GLN A 504 -3.32 -4.37 15.33
N LEU A 505 -3.91 -4.66 16.48
CA LEU A 505 -3.70 -3.89 17.69
C LEU A 505 -2.22 -3.97 18.14
N GLY A 506 -1.62 -5.16 18.06
CA GLY A 506 -0.20 -5.36 18.33
C GLY A 506 0.70 -4.52 17.41
N GLU A 507 0.43 -4.54 16.11
CA GLU A 507 1.13 -3.70 15.12
C GLU A 507 0.99 -2.20 15.45
N ALA A 508 -0.23 -1.76 15.78
CA ALA A 508 -0.48 -0.37 16.14
C ALA A 508 0.32 0.07 17.38
N HIS A 509 0.37 -0.77 18.42
CA HIS A 509 1.17 -0.51 19.62
C HIS A 509 2.68 -0.50 19.33
N LEU A 510 3.16 -1.44 18.49
CA LEU A 510 4.58 -1.52 18.12
C LEU A 510 5.03 -0.28 17.34
N HIS A 511 4.19 0.20 16.43
CA HIS A 511 4.42 1.45 15.70
C HIS A 511 4.28 2.71 16.56
N ALA A 512 3.52 2.65 17.65
CA ALA A 512 3.42 3.72 18.65
C ALA A 512 4.57 3.72 19.67
N GLY A 513 5.58 2.83 19.52
CA GLY A 513 6.69 2.70 20.47
C GLY A 513 6.29 2.10 21.81
N GLN A 514 5.24 1.28 21.86
CA GLN A 514 4.69 0.65 23.06
C GLN A 514 4.88 -0.89 23.03
N PRO A 515 6.11 -1.40 23.08
CA PRO A 515 6.38 -2.83 22.89
C PRO A 515 5.71 -3.72 23.94
N ALA A 516 5.56 -3.28 25.18
CA ALA A 516 4.90 -4.07 26.23
C ALA A 516 3.41 -4.33 25.90
N ASN A 517 2.69 -3.33 25.41
CA ASN A 517 1.30 -3.48 24.99
C ASN A 517 1.19 -4.34 23.72
N ALA A 518 2.14 -4.20 22.79
CA ALA A 518 2.21 -5.03 21.59
C ALA A 518 2.36 -6.51 21.94
N LEU A 519 3.20 -6.87 22.93
CA LEU A 519 3.37 -8.25 23.39
C LEU A 519 2.03 -8.87 23.84
N ALA A 520 1.26 -8.15 24.66
CA ALA A 520 -0.04 -8.64 25.14
C ALA A 520 -1.03 -8.87 23.98
N ALA A 521 -1.06 -7.97 23.02
CA ALA A 521 -1.95 -8.07 21.86
C ALA A 521 -1.58 -9.25 20.93
N TYR A 522 -0.28 -9.48 20.65
CA TYR A 522 0.17 -10.62 19.86
C TYR A 522 -0.07 -11.96 20.60
N GLN A 523 0.16 -12.02 21.90
CA GLN A 523 -0.13 -13.21 22.71
C GLN A 523 -1.63 -13.54 22.67
N GLU A 524 -2.50 -12.54 22.72
CA GLU A 524 -3.94 -12.73 22.58
C GLU A 524 -4.31 -13.24 21.18
N ALA A 525 -3.69 -12.73 20.14
CA ALA A 525 -3.88 -13.21 18.77
C ALA A 525 -3.45 -14.68 18.62
N ILE A 526 -2.30 -15.06 19.19
CA ILE A 526 -1.79 -16.45 19.23
C ILE A 526 -2.68 -17.36 20.06
N ARG A 527 -3.19 -16.90 21.20
CA ARG A 527 -4.12 -17.68 22.02
C ARG A 527 -5.39 -18.04 21.26
N ARG A 528 -5.90 -17.10 20.43
CA ARG A 528 -7.10 -17.31 19.59
C ARG A 528 -6.81 -18.17 18.36
N ASN A 529 -5.66 -17.99 17.73
CA ASN A 529 -5.20 -18.80 16.61
C ASN A 529 -3.71 -19.11 16.74
N PRO A 530 -3.34 -20.28 17.31
CA PRO A 530 -1.94 -20.69 17.48
C PRO A 530 -1.17 -20.88 16.16
N ARG A 531 -1.85 -20.88 15.03
CA ARG A 531 -1.25 -20.98 13.69
C ARG A 531 -1.15 -19.64 12.95
N LEU A 532 -1.53 -18.52 13.57
CA LEU A 532 -1.43 -17.19 12.97
C LEU A 532 0.05 -16.76 12.92
N VAL A 533 0.69 -17.04 11.81
CA VAL A 533 2.15 -16.86 11.62
C VAL A 533 2.60 -15.42 11.88
N VAL A 534 1.87 -14.44 11.37
CA VAL A 534 2.20 -13.02 11.54
C VAL A 534 2.18 -12.58 13.01
N ALA A 535 1.37 -13.21 13.85
CA ALA A 535 1.36 -12.90 15.27
C ALA A 535 2.61 -13.45 16.00
N HIS A 536 3.11 -14.63 15.61
CA HIS A 536 4.38 -15.15 16.13
C HIS A 536 5.57 -14.31 15.66
N GLU A 537 5.54 -13.83 14.42
CA GLU A 537 6.55 -12.95 13.84
C GLU A 537 6.57 -11.60 14.56
N GLY A 538 5.40 -10.93 14.69
CA GLY A 538 5.25 -9.68 15.43
C GLY A 538 5.64 -9.79 16.91
N LEU A 539 5.28 -10.91 17.58
CA LEU A 539 5.72 -11.20 18.93
C LEU A 539 7.25 -11.28 19.04
N GLY A 540 7.91 -11.94 18.09
CA GLY A 540 9.38 -12.03 18.04
C GLY A 540 10.03 -10.67 17.87
N VAL A 541 9.53 -9.84 16.96
CA VAL A 541 10.01 -8.46 16.76
C VAL A 541 9.83 -7.62 18.02
N ALA A 542 8.66 -7.69 18.67
CA ALA A 542 8.37 -6.94 19.89
C ALA A 542 9.28 -7.39 21.06
N LEU A 543 9.49 -8.69 21.23
CA LEU A 543 10.39 -9.24 22.25
C LEU A 543 11.84 -8.80 22.03
N ARG A 544 12.35 -8.83 20.79
CA ARG A 544 13.69 -8.34 20.46
C ARG A 544 13.83 -6.85 20.79
N ARG A 545 12.86 -6.02 20.42
CA ARG A 545 12.85 -4.58 20.76
C ARG A 545 12.74 -4.32 22.26
N ALA A 546 12.14 -5.23 23.02
CA ALA A 546 12.07 -5.19 24.48
C ALA A 546 13.33 -5.73 25.18
N GLY A 547 14.39 -6.05 24.45
CA GLY A 547 15.64 -6.58 25.03
C GLY A 547 15.56 -8.04 25.48
N ARG A 548 14.60 -8.82 24.94
CA ARG A 548 14.36 -10.25 25.26
C ARG A 548 14.65 -11.15 24.05
N PRO A 549 15.89 -11.18 23.53
CA PRO A 549 16.20 -11.87 22.27
C PRO A 549 16.03 -13.40 22.36
N ALA A 550 16.27 -14.03 23.50
CA ALA A 550 16.08 -15.47 23.66
C ALA A 550 14.61 -15.88 23.50
N ASP A 551 13.68 -15.11 24.08
CA ASP A 551 12.25 -15.33 23.90
C ASP A 551 11.82 -15.06 22.46
N ALA A 552 12.42 -14.05 21.80
CA ALA A 552 12.19 -13.75 20.39
C ALA A 552 12.55 -14.93 19.49
N VAL A 553 13.71 -15.59 19.74
CA VAL A 553 14.12 -16.80 19.03
C VAL A 553 13.06 -17.90 19.13
N ALA A 554 12.49 -18.12 20.31
CA ALA A 554 11.46 -19.15 20.51
C ALA A 554 10.18 -18.84 19.69
N ALA A 555 9.71 -17.60 19.71
CA ALA A 555 8.54 -17.15 18.93
C ALA A 555 8.78 -17.25 17.42
N LEU A 556 9.96 -16.83 16.93
CA LEU A 556 10.32 -16.85 15.52
C LEU A 556 10.59 -18.24 14.97
N ARG A 557 11.14 -19.15 15.76
CA ARG A 557 11.21 -20.58 15.43
C ARG A 557 9.82 -21.17 15.24
N ARG A 558 8.84 -20.74 16.04
CA ARG A 558 7.46 -21.16 15.83
C ARG A 558 6.88 -20.61 14.52
N ALA A 559 7.14 -19.33 14.19
CA ALA A 559 6.74 -18.73 12.92
C ALA A 559 7.33 -19.48 11.72
N THR A 560 8.64 -19.78 11.72
CA THR A 560 9.30 -20.53 10.65
C THR A 560 8.88 -21.98 10.55
N ALA A 561 8.46 -22.61 11.64
CA ALA A 561 7.92 -23.97 11.63
C ALA A 561 6.51 -24.02 11.00
N ILE A 562 5.66 -23.00 11.26
CA ILE A 562 4.32 -22.91 10.67
C ILE A 562 4.37 -22.56 9.20
N ALA A 563 5.25 -21.60 8.82
CA ALA A 563 5.40 -21.10 7.45
C ALA A 563 6.87 -21.09 7.00
N PRO A 564 7.44 -22.25 6.64
CA PRO A 564 8.86 -22.38 6.29
C PRO A 564 9.27 -21.63 5.02
N GLN A 565 8.31 -21.19 4.21
CA GLN A 565 8.55 -20.39 2.99
C GLN A 565 8.45 -18.87 3.24
N ARG A 566 8.19 -18.43 4.46
CA ARG A 566 8.05 -17.00 4.79
C ARG A 566 9.43 -16.38 5.07
N ALA A 567 9.94 -15.63 4.10
CA ALA A 567 11.27 -15.04 4.15
C ALA A 567 11.46 -14.07 5.33
N SER A 568 10.42 -13.26 5.66
CA SER A 568 10.48 -12.30 6.77
C SER A 568 10.68 -12.98 8.12
N ALA A 569 10.02 -14.12 8.37
CA ALA A 569 10.18 -14.87 9.61
C ALA A 569 11.62 -15.40 9.79
N TRP A 570 12.25 -15.88 8.72
CA TRP A 570 13.65 -16.31 8.74
C TRP A 570 14.62 -15.14 8.96
N HIS A 571 14.35 -13.99 8.33
CA HIS A 571 15.16 -12.79 8.53
C HIS A 571 15.10 -12.32 9.99
N GLU A 572 13.91 -12.17 10.58
CA GLU A 572 13.75 -11.77 11.97
C GLU A 572 14.35 -12.80 12.95
N LEU A 573 14.25 -14.10 12.63
CA LEU A 573 14.93 -15.15 13.39
C LEU A 573 16.44 -14.96 13.39
N GLY A 574 17.03 -14.64 12.24
CA GLY A 574 18.44 -14.33 12.13
C GLY A 574 18.86 -13.13 12.98
N LEU A 575 18.06 -12.07 13.00
CA LEU A 575 18.32 -10.90 13.86
C LEU A 575 18.22 -11.22 15.35
N ALA A 576 17.26 -12.05 15.74
CA ALA A 576 17.13 -12.49 17.13
C ALA A 576 18.28 -13.40 17.57
N LEU A 577 18.72 -14.32 16.71
CA LEU A 577 19.88 -15.18 16.94
C LEU A 577 21.18 -14.37 17.04
N HIS A 578 21.37 -13.36 16.20
CA HIS A 578 22.50 -12.44 16.31
C HIS A 578 22.51 -11.72 17.66
N ALA A 579 21.37 -11.24 18.11
CA ALA A 579 21.21 -10.56 19.41
C ALA A 579 21.48 -11.48 20.62
N THR A 580 21.35 -12.81 20.46
CA THR A 580 21.75 -13.80 21.48
C THR A 580 23.23 -14.21 21.39
N GLY A 581 23.99 -13.72 20.40
CA GLY A 581 25.39 -14.06 20.18
C GLY A 581 25.65 -15.30 19.31
N ASP A 582 24.60 -15.98 18.83
CA ASP A 582 24.71 -17.13 17.92
C ASP A 582 24.88 -16.67 16.46
N ALA A 583 26.08 -16.21 16.14
CA ALA A 583 26.36 -15.69 14.79
C ALA A 583 26.25 -16.78 13.71
N ALA A 584 26.56 -18.04 14.03
CA ALA A 584 26.51 -19.13 13.06
C ALA A 584 25.06 -19.44 12.63
N ALA A 585 24.15 -19.60 13.60
CA ALA A 585 22.74 -19.82 13.31
C ALA A 585 22.08 -18.57 12.70
N ALA A 586 22.51 -17.36 13.09
CA ALA A 586 22.03 -16.11 12.50
C ALA A 586 22.33 -16.03 11.00
N ILE A 587 23.59 -16.35 10.60
CA ILE A 587 23.98 -16.39 9.18
C ILE A 587 23.10 -17.38 8.41
N GLN A 588 22.92 -18.61 8.91
CA GLN A 588 22.09 -19.61 8.24
C GLN A 588 20.63 -19.15 8.06
N ALA A 589 20.05 -18.54 9.10
CA ALA A 589 18.67 -18.04 9.03
C ALA A 589 18.53 -16.90 8.01
N ILE A 590 19.47 -15.94 7.99
CA ILE A 590 19.42 -14.82 7.04
C ILE A 590 19.68 -15.32 5.60
N GLU A 591 20.63 -16.24 5.39
CA GLU A 591 20.85 -16.86 4.08
C GLU A 591 19.61 -17.61 3.57
N LYS A 592 18.86 -18.27 4.48
CA LYS A 592 17.58 -18.88 4.13
C LYS A 592 16.53 -17.83 3.73
N ALA A 593 16.47 -16.69 4.42
CA ALA A 593 15.60 -15.58 4.06
C ALA A 593 15.94 -15.03 2.67
N ILE A 594 17.23 -14.83 2.37
CA ILE A 594 17.74 -14.38 1.06
C ILE A 594 17.40 -15.40 -0.03
N ALA A 595 17.59 -16.70 0.22
CA ALA A 595 17.25 -17.74 -0.74
C ALA A 595 15.74 -17.75 -1.08
N LEU A 596 14.88 -17.41 -0.12
CA LEU A 596 13.45 -17.30 -0.31
C LEU A 596 13.03 -16.00 -1.02
N ASN A 597 13.71 -14.89 -0.73
CA ASN A 597 13.44 -13.60 -1.38
C ASN A 597 14.76 -12.83 -1.58
N PRO A 598 15.46 -13.05 -2.70
CA PRO A 598 16.81 -12.51 -2.93
C PRO A 598 16.85 -11.00 -3.21
N ASP A 599 15.71 -10.39 -3.56
CA ASP A 599 15.66 -9.00 -4.00
C ASP A 599 15.49 -7.98 -2.85
N GLN A 600 15.46 -8.43 -1.59
CA GLN A 600 15.33 -7.55 -0.43
C GLN A 600 16.70 -7.08 0.08
N PRO A 601 16.99 -5.76 0.13
CA PRO A 601 18.29 -5.25 0.55
C PRO A 601 18.56 -5.42 2.05
N GLY A 602 17.52 -5.35 2.90
CA GLY A 602 17.64 -5.47 4.35
C GLY A 602 18.33 -6.78 4.82
N PRO A 603 17.88 -7.97 4.37
CA PRO A 603 18.55 -9.22 4.69
C PRO A 603 20.02 -9.25 4.25
N HIS A 604 20.39 -8.70 3.10
CA HIS A 604 21.79 -8.62 2.66
C HIS A 604 22.62 -7.69 3.57
N THR A 605 22.05 -6.53 3.96
CA THR A 605 22.69 -5.61 4.91
C THR A 605 22.93 -6.29 6.25
N ASN A 606 21.91 -6.96 6.79
CA ASN A 606 22.01 -7.63 8.08
C ASN A 606 22.93 -8.87 8.03
N LEU A 607 22.97 -9.59 6.91
CA LEU A 607 23.96 -10.63 6.68
C LEU A 607 25.37 -10.05 6.76
N GLY A 608 25.62 -8.92 6.10
CA GLY A 608 26.91 -8.20 6.16
C GLY A 608 27.32 -7.84 7.59
N ILE A 609 26.39 -7.33 8.40
CA ILE A 609 26.63 -6.98 9.81
C ILE A 609 27.03 -8.23 10.62
N VAL A 610 26.27 -9.33 10.48
CA VAL A 610 26.56 -10.58 11.22
C VAL A 610 27.88 -11.21 10.76
N LEU A 611 28.18 -11.19 9.46
CA LEU A 611 29.43 -11.67 8.90
C LEU A 611 30.64 -10.84 9.39
N LEU A 612 30.48 -9.52 9.51
CA LEU A 612 31.52 -8.64 10.04
C LEU A 612 31.78 -8.94 11.51
N ALA A 613 30.75 -9.12 12.33
CA ALA A 613 30.86 -9.53 13.72
C ALA A 613 31.54 -10.92 13.87
N ALA A 614 31.37 -11.81 12.88
CA ALA A 614 32.00 -13.10 12.80
C ALA A 614 33.43 -13.09 12.17
N GLY A 615 34.00 -11.90 11.89
CA GLY A 615 35.34 -11.74 11.29
C GLY A 615 35.42 -12.08 9.80
N ARG A 616 34.28 -12.27 9.10
CA ARG A 616 34.23 -12.69 7.69
C ARG A 616 34.13 -11.50 6.75
N GLN A 617 35.11 -10.58 6.83
CA GLN A 617 35.08 -9.28 6.15
C GLN A 617 34.81 -9.34 4.62
N PRO A 618 35.45 -10.21 3.80
CA PRO A 618 35.21 -10.24 2.36
C PRO A 618 33.75 -10.60 2.00
N ARG A 619 33.14 -11.51 2.77
CA ARG A 619 31.72 -11.86 2.58
C ARG A 619 30.78 -10.74 3.03
N ALA A 620 31.15 -10.03 4.11
CA ALA A 620 30.36 -8.86 4.58
C ALA A 620 30.35 -7.75 3.52
N GLU A 621 31.51 -7.46 2.92
CA GLU A 621 31.66 -6.49 1.85
C GLU A 621 30.79 -6.85 0.63
N ALA A 622 30.80 -8.10 0.20
CA ALA A 622 29.96 -8.58 -0.89
C ALA A 622 28.47 -8.43 -0.57
N ALA A 623 28.06 -8.72 0.66
CA ALA A 623 26.66 -8.59 1.09
C ALA A 623 26.21 -7.12 1.12
N PHE A 624 27.04 -6.18 1.61
CA PHE A 624 26.70 -4.75 1.55
C PHE A 624 26.63 -4.22 0.12
N ARG A 625 27.52 -4.64 -0.77
CA ARG A 625 27.47 -4.26 -2.20
C ARG A 625 26.20 -4.79 -2.88
N GLU A 626 25.81 -6.01 -2.55
CA GLU A 626 24.55 -6.56 -3.09
C GLU A 626 23.34 -5.79 -2.59
N ALA A 627 23.28 -5.39 -1.32
CA ALA A 627 22.23 -4.53 -0.79
C ALA A 627 22.16 -3.19 -1.55
N ILE A 628 23.33 -2.57 -1.84
CA ILE A 628 23.43 -1.33 -2.61
C ILE A 628 22.99 -1.55 -4.07
N ARG A 629 23.37 -2.69 -4.68
CA ARG A 629 22.94 -3.03 -6.04
C ARG A 629 21.41 -3.15 -6.12
N LEU A 630 20.79 -3.75 -5.10
CA LEU A 630 19.33 -3.88 -5.02
C LEU A 630 18.64 -2.54 -4.75
N GLN A 631 19.20 -1.75 -3.85
CA GLN A 631 18.69 -0.42 -3.49
C GLN A 631 19.86 0.59 -3.39
N PRO A 632 20.10 1.38 -4.46
CA PRO A 632 21.27 2.27 -4.53
C PRO A 632 21.33 3.41 -3.51
N ASP A 633 20.26 3.71 -2.84
CA ASP A 633 20.17 4.73 -1.77
C ASP A 633 20.02 4.13 -0.37
N HIS A 634 20.36 2.84 -0.18
CA HIS A 634 20.22 2.16 1.11
C HIS A 634 21.29 2.66 2.10
N ALA A 635 20.90 3.60 2.98
CA ALA A 635 21.80 4.30 3.89
C ALA A 635 22.62 3.36 4.76
N ASP A 636 21.99 2.37 5.41
CA ASP A 636 22.68 1.43 6.29
C ASP A 636 23.74 0.62 5.53
N ALA A 637 23.44 0.14 4.32
CA ALA A 637 24.41 -0.62 3.53
C ALA A 637 25.60 0.24 3.12
N HIS A 638 25.36 1.49 2.71
CA HIS A 638 26.42 2.44 2.42
C HIS A 638 27.24 2.77 3.66
N GLY A 639 26.61 3.07 4.81
CA GLY A 639 27.30 3.39 6.06
C GLY A 639 28.18 2.25 6.57
N ASN A 640 27.68 1.02 6.52
CA ASN A 640 28.42 -0.17 6.93
C ASN A 640 29.57 -0.50 5.97
N LEU A 641 29.35 -0.41 4.66
CA LEU A 641 30.40 -0.60 3.65
C LEU A 641 31.50 0.46 3.79
N ALA A 642 31.12 1.72 3.99
CA ALA A 642 32.05 2.81 4.21
C ALA A 642 32.93 2.57 5.45
N SER A 643 32.32 2.16 6.56
CA SER A 643 33.03 1.86 7.80
C SER A 643 34.00 0.68 7.63
N LEU A 644 33.57 -0.36 6.90
CA LEU A 644 34.42 -1.52 6.59
C LEU A 644 35.63 -1.12 5.73
N LEU A 645 35.41 -0.37 4.65
CA LEU A 645 36.49 0.09 3.76
C LEU A 645 37.47 1.04 4.48
N ALA A 646 36.95 1.96 5.29
CA ALA A 646 37.76 2.87 6.09
C ALA A 646 38.63 2.11 7.09
N GLY A 647 38.05 1.12 7.79
CA GLY A 647 38.80 0.23 8.70
C GLY A 647 39.90 -0.59 8.00
N ALA A 648 39.74 -0.88 6.71
CA ALA A 648 40.76 -1.50 5.86
C ALA A 648 41.77 -0.49 5.27
N GLY A 649 41.72 0.79 5.66
CA GLY A 649 42.62 1.84 5.15
C GLY A 649 42.25 2.36 3.75
N GLN A 650 41.11 1.97 3.20
CA GLN A 650 40.67 2.34 1.85
C GLN A 650 39.76 3.59 1.87
N PHE A 651 40.23 4.66 2.51
CA PHE A 651 39.43 5.88 2.68
C PHE A 651 38.90 6.49 1.36
N PRO A 652 39.68 6.55 0.26
CA PRO A 652 39.17 7.06 -1.03
C PRO A 652 37.93 6.30 -1.53
N ALA A 653 37.87 4.99 -1.30
CA ALA A 653 36.72 4.16 -1.64
C ALA A 653 35.57 4.29 -0.62
N ALA A 654 35.87 4.51 0.66
CA ALA A 654 34.88 4.68 1.73
C ALA A 654 34.09 5.99 1.63
N ARG A 655 34.76 7.08 1.26
CA ARG A 655 34.20 8.43 1.25
C ARG A 655 32.88 8.57 0.48
N PRO A 656 32.77 8.15 -0.80
CA PRO A 656 31.52 8.29 -1.55
C PRO A 656 30.35 7.53 -0.92
N HIS A 657 30.63 6.44 -0.20
CA HIS A 657 29.60 5.69 0.51
C HIS A 657 29.12 6.43 1.77
N PHE A 658 30.00 7.04 2.58
CA PHE A 658 29.55 7.93 3.67
C PHE A 658 28.70 9.09 3.15
N GLU A 659 29.13 9.74 2.07
CA GLU A 659 28.40 10.84 1.45
C GLU A 659 27.03 10.38 0.91
N ALA A 660 26.94 9.16 0.35
CA ALA A 660 25.68 8.59 -0.09
C ALA A 660 24.72 8.32 1.08
N ALA A 661 25.22 7.73 2.16
CA ALA A 661 24.44 7.47 3.37
C ALA A 661 23.92 8.77 3.99
N LEU A 662 24.75 9.79 4.11
CA LEU A 662 24.40 11.10 4.69
C LEU A 662 23.47 11.93 3.81
N ARG A 663 23.51 11.77 2.48
CA ARG A 663 22.48 12.38 1.60
C ARG A 663 21.08 11.86 1.94
N ARG A 664 20.98 10.59 2.30
CA ARG A 664 19.72 9.95 2.66
C ARG A 664 19.29 10.27 4.09
N GLU A 665 20.25 10.24 5.01
CA GLU A 665 20.03 10.45 6.44
C GLU A 665 20.91 11.58 6.99
N PRO A 666 20.64 12.84 6.62
CA PRO A 666 21.51 13.97 6.95
C PRO A 666 21.58 14.33 8.44
N ARG A 667 20.73 13.71 9.27
CA ARG A 667 20.71 13.90 10.74
C ARG A 667 21.01 12.60 11.50
N ASN A 668 21.61 11.59 10.86
CA ASN A 668 21.97 10.36 11.57
C ASN A 668 23.26 10.56 12.34
N PRO A 669 23.24 10.60 13.71
CA PRO A 669 24.41 10.89 14.51
C PRO A 669 25.49 9.80 14.39
N THR A 670 25.09 8.56 14.22
CA THR A 670 26.03 7.42 14.07
C THR A 670 26.79 7.49 12.76
N LEU A 671 26.12 7.84 11.66
CA LEU A 671 26.80 8.01 10.36
C LEU A 671 27.83 9.15 10.40
N HIS A 672 27.47 10.30 10.97
CA HIS A 672 28.41 11.41 11.17
C HIS A 672 29.59 11.00 12.04
N TYR A 673 29.34 10.30 13.15
CA TYR A 673 30.39 9.81 14.04
C TYR A 673 31.35 8.83 13.34
N ASN A 674 30.82 7.83 12.63
CA ASN A 674 31.65 6.86 11.90
C ASN A 674 32.46 7.53 10.78
N TYR A 675 31.86 8.51 10.09
CA TYR A 675 32.57 9.26 9.06
C TYR A 675 33.69 10.13 9.67
N ALA A 676 33.46 10.70 10.84
CA ALA A 676 34.49 11.45 11.56
C ALA A 676 35.69 10.57 11.96
N ILE A 677 35.45 9.33 12.41
CA ILE A 677 36.51 8.34 12.67
C ILE A 677 37.33 8.09 11.41
N ALA A 678 36.66 7.83 10.29
CA ALA A 678 37.35 7.57 9.02
C ALA A 678 38.16 8.78 8.53
N LEU A 679 37.61 9.99 8.66
CA LEU A 679 38.35 11.23 8.36
C LEU A 679 39.54 11.45 9.26
N GLY A 680 39.41 11.16 10.56
CA GLY A 680 40.50 11.20 11.52
C GLY A 680 41.63 10.24 11.16
N GLN A 681 41.34 9.00 10.80
CA GLN A 681 42.30 8.02 10.30
C GLN A 681 42.99 8.49 9.01
N ALA A 682 42.27 9.17 8.13
CA ALA A 682 42.83 9.78 6.92
C ALA A 682 43.51 11.13 7.19
N ARG A 683 43.73 11.52 8.43
CA ARG A 683 44.35 12.79 8.89
C ARG A 683 43.61 14.08 8.40
N GLN A 684 42.34 13.95 8.04
CA GLN A 684 41.48 15.10 7.62
C GLN A 684 40.77 15.68 8.88
N PHE A 685 41.53 16.24 9.80
CA PHE A 685 41.08 16.59 11.16
C PHE A 685 40.03 17.69 11.16
N ASP A 686 40.05 18.67 10.25
CA ASP A 686 39.03 19.72 10.17
C ASP A 686 37.69 19.15 9.73
N ALA A 687 37.69 18.29 8.73
CA ALA A 687 36.49 17.60 8.28
C ALA A 687 35.94 16.64 9.35
N ALA A 688 36.82 15.92 10.08
CA ALA A 688 36.42 15.10 11.22
C ALA A 688 35.73 15.91 12.31
N GLN A 689 36.30 17.06 12.67
CA GLN A 689 35.70 17.99 13.64
C GLN A 689 34.31 18.48 13.20
N GLN A 690 34.13 18.79 11.92
CA GLN A 690 32.85 19.18 11.36
C GLN A 690 31.79 18.07 11.49
N GLN A 691 32.18 16.84 11.16
CA GLN A 691 31.27 15.69 11.27
C GLN A 691 30.90 15.39 12.74
N LEU A 692 31.85 15.51 13.68
CA LEU A 692 31.55 15.34 15.11
C LEU A 692 30.58 16.38 15.63
N ARG A 693 30.72 17.64 15.20
CA ARG A 693 29.75 18.68 15.53
C ARG A 693 28.38 18.40 14.96
N ALA A 694 28.29 17.89 13.73
CA ALA A 694 27.03 17.47 13.13
C ALA A 694 26.39 16.28 13.89
N ALA A 695 27.19 15.31 14.32
CA ALA A 695 26.74 14.21 15.16
C ALA A 695 26.12 14.71 16.47
N LEU A 696 26.82 15.64 17.16
CA LEU A 696 26.35 16.22 18.43
C LEU A 696 25.20 17.19 18.28
N ALA A 697 25.03 17.83 17.12
CA ALA A 697 23.84 18.62 16.78
C ALA A 697 22.60 17.74 16.59
N ALA A 698 22.80 16.50 16.09
CA ALA A 698 21.73 15.52 15.92
C ALA A 698 21.40 14.77 17.23
N ASP A 699 22.44 14.40 17.99
CA ASP A 699 22.30 13.78 19.32
C ASP A 699 23.30 14.39 20.32
N PRO A 700 22.86 15.35 21.15
CA PRO A 700 23.69 15.98 22.18
C PRO A 700 24.15 15.04 23.31
N ASN A 701 23.60 13.83 23.37
CA ASN A 701 23.97 12.83 24.39
C ASN A 701 24.88 11.73 23.88
N LEU A 702 25.42 11.84 22.68
CA LEU A 702 26.35 10.86 22.11
C LEU A 702 27.73 11.00 22.77
N ALA A 703 27.94 10.27 23.89
CA ALA A 703 29.15 10.33 24.71
C ALA A 703 30.44 10.08 23.91
N ASP A 704 30.43 9.11 22.98
CA ASP A 704 31.57 8.77 22.13
C ASP A 704 31.97 9.94 21.19
N ALA A 705 31.02 10.70 20.70
CA ALA A 705 31.29 11.87 19.88
C ALA A 705 31.90 13.03 20.71
N HIS A 706 31.44 13.21 21.95
CA HIS A 706 32.06 14.17 22.89
C HIS A 706 33.50 13.77 23.21
N GLU A 707 33.73 12.48 23.49
CA GLU A 707 35.08 11.94 23.73
C GLU A 707 36.00 12.22 22.55
N LEU A 708 35.60 11.80 21.34
CA LEU A 708 36.44 11.96 20.16
C LEU A 708 36.68 13.42 19.80
N LEU A 709 35.69 14.28 19.92
CA LEU A 709 35.80 15.71 19.64
C LEU A 709 36.72 16.40 20.67
N ALA A 710 36.55 16.10 21.96
CA ALA A 710 37.40 16.64 23.02
C ALA A 710 38.86 16.27 22.82
N ASN A 711 39.15 14.99 22.54
CA ASN A 711 40.52 14.50 22.28
C ASN A 711 41.13 15.15 21.04
N LEU A 712 40.35 15.32 19.97
CA LEU A 712 40.79 16.00 18.75
C LEU A 712 41.15 17.46 19.01
N LEU A 713 40.30 18.16 19.77
CA LEU A 713 40.51 19.58 20.12
C LEU A 713 41.72 19.75 21.03
N LEU A 714 41.95 18.87 22.02
CA LEU A 714 43.15 18.88 22.88
C LEU A 714 44.41 18.63 22.06
N ALA A 715 44.41 17.64 21.17
CA ALA A 715 45.54 17.36 20.28
C ALA A 715 45.91 18.56 19.37
N ARG A 716 44.88 19.41 19.06
CA ARG A 716 45.06 20.63 18.27
C ARG A 716 45.36 21.87 19.12
N GLN A 717 45.66 21.72 20.38
CA GLN A 717 45.93 22.79 21.32
C GLN A 717 44.77 23.79 21.47
N GLN A 718 43.53 23.30 21.43
CA GLN A 718 42.29 24.08 21.60
C GLN A 718 41.56 23.74 22.92
N PRO A 719 42.17 23.95 24.10
CA PRO A 719 41.64 23.47 25.36
C PRO A 719 40.34 24.18 25.76
N ALA A 720 40.16 25.46 25.40
CA ALA A 720 38.94 26.18 25.67
C ALA A 720 37.70 25.56 24.93
N ALA A 721 37.88 25.15 23.70
CA ALA A 721 36.86 24.46 22.94
C ALA A 721 36.63 23.00 23.38
N ALA A 722 37.69 22.32 23.90
CA ALA A 722 37.61 20.95 24.41
C ALA A 722 36.85 20.85 25.75
N LEU A 723 36.99 21.85 26.62
CA LEU A 723 36.45 21.82 27.99
C LEU A 723 34.97 21.46 28.09
N PRO A 724 34.04 22.09 27.33
CA PRO A 724 32.62 21.74 27.39
C PRO A 724 32.34 20.28 26.95
N HIS A 725 33.14 19.74 26.04
CA HIS A 725 32.98 18.37 25.59
C HIS A 725 33.50 17.36 26.61
N CYS A 726 34.65 17.64 27.29
CA CYS A 726 35.13 16.85 28.45
C CYS A 726 34.08 16.83 29.57
N GLN A 727 33.44 17.98 29.86
CA GLN A 727 32.40 18.10 30.88
C GLN A 727 31.14 17.29 30.49
N ALA A 728 30.69 17.37 29.25
CA ALA A 728 29.57 16.59 28.72
C ALA A 728 29.85 15.09 28.75
N TRP A 729 31.05 14.66 28.31
CA TRP A 729 31.47 13.28 28.39
C TRP A 729 31.45 12.74 29.82
N LEU A 730 31.99 13.50 30.80
CA LEU A 730 31.97 13.11 32.21
C LEU A 730 30.54 13.04 32.77
N ARG A 731 29.68 13.98 32.40
CA ARG A 731 28.25 13.95 32.78
C ARG A 731 27.54 12.72 32.26
N LEU A 732 27.80 12.33 31.02
CA LEU A 732 27.16 11.18 30.35
C LEU A 732 27.76 9.83 30.81
N ARG A 733 29.05 9.84 31.22
CA ARG A 733 29.76 8.67 31.74
C ARG A 733 30.54 9.04 33.02
N PRO A 734 29.89 9.18 34.18
CA PRO A 734 30.52 9.69 35.41
C PRO A 734 31.69 8.87 35.93
N ALA A 735 31.71 7.57 35.64
CA ALA A 735 32.78 6.66 36.06
C ALA A 735 33.94 6.55 35.04
N SER A 736 33.98 7.35 33.98
CA SER A 736 35.01 7.28 32.94
C SER A 736 36.30 7.95 33.39
N PRO A 737 37.40 7.16 33.61
CA PRO A 737 38.72 7.75 33.91
C PRO A 737 39.24 8.61 32.74
N GLY A 738 38.85 8.31 31.50
CA GLY A 738 39.19 9.10 30.32
C GLY A 738 38.60 10.49 30.35
N ALA A 739 37.31 10.62 30.77
CA ALA A 739 36.63 11.90 30.88
C ALA A 739 37.25 12.80 31.96
N LEU A 740 37.65 12.22 33.08
CA LEU A 740 38.39 12.92 34.15
C LEU A 740 39.72 13.45 33.63
N ARG A 741 40.55 12.61 33.02
CA ARG A 741 41.83 13.01 32.41
C ARG A 741 41.66 14.10 31.35
N CYS A 742 40.63 13.98 30.50
CA CYS A 742 40.28 15.02 29.52
C CYS A 742 40.05 16.38 30.20
N LEU A 743 39.23 16.39 31.25
CA LEU A 743 38.90 17.60 32.00
C LEU A 743 40.14 18.23 32.65
N ASP A 744 40.98 17.43 33.28
CA ASP A 744 42.20 17.91 33.92
C ASP A 744 43.22 18.44 32.91
N SER A 745 43.37 17.76 31.75
CA SER A 745 44.22 18.22 30.66
C SER A 745 43.73 19.53 30.05
N ALA A 746 42.45 19.67 29.82
CA ALA A 746 41.85 20.92 29.30
C ALA A 746 42.09 22.08 30.28
N ARG A 747 41.84 21.87 31.57
CA ARG A 747 42.07 22.88 32.63
C ARG A 747 43.55 23.20 32.83
N GLY A 748 44.43 22.20 32.78
CA GLY A 748 45.89 22.37 32.87
C GLY A 748 46.44 23.26 31.76
N LEU A 749 46.06 22.93 30.49
CA LEU A 749 46.48 23.71 29.33
C LEU A 749 45.94 25.15 29.35
N LEU A 750 44.74 25.40 29.85
CA LEU A 750 44.16 26.75 30.02
C LEU A 750 44.91 27.58 31.09
N ARG A 751 45.40 26.94 32.17
CA ARG A 751 46.21 27.62 33.20
C ARG A 751 47.59 27.99 32.67
N LEU A 752 48.16 27.18 31.80
CA LEU A 752 49.48 27.39 31.18
C LEU A 752 49.45 28.43 30.05
N ASN A 753 48.32 28.62 29.41
CA ASN A 753 48.15 29.59 28.34
C ASN A 753 46.80 30.35 28.49
N PRO A 754 46.73 31.35 29.36
CA PRO A 754 45.49 32.10 29.66
C PRO A 754 44.97 32.97 28.46
N LYS A 755 45.75 33.10 27.38
CA LYS A 755 45.39 33.84 26.16
C LYS A 755 44.82 32.97 25.03
N ALA A 756 44.56 31.70 25.31
CA ALA A 756 43.89 30.85 24.32
C ALA A 756 42.49 31.46 23.98
N PRO A 757 42.13 31.62 22.68
CA PRO A 757 40.87 32.22 22.29
C PRO A 757 39.73 31.47 22.94
N GLY A 758 38.86 32.22 23.67
CA GLY A 758 37.61 31.69 24.22
C GLY A 758 36.68 31.20 23.12
N PRO A 759 35.65 30.45 23.47
CA PRO A 759 34.67 29.99 22.48
C PRO A 759 34.10 31.24 21.78
N THR A 760 34.18 31.26 20.44
CA THR A 760 33.47 32.23 19.63
C THR A 760 31.99 32.06 19.93
N GLU A 761 31.36 33.10 20.43
CA GLU A 761 29.92 33.19 20.72
C GLU A 761 29.12 33.08 19.41
N ASP A 762 28.90 31.88 18.92
CA ASP A 762 27.97 31.64 17.81
C ASP A 762 27.20 30.31 17.98
N PHE A 763 26.58 30.17 19.14
CA PHE A 763 25.59 29.14 19.39
C PHE A 763 24.30 29.72 19.97
N ARG A 764 23.67 30.65 19.21
CA ARG A 764 22.23 30.89 19.37
C ARG A 764 21.52 30.09 18.27
N PRO A 765 20.63 29.15 18.62
CA PRO A 765 19.77 28.54 17.62
C PRO A 765 18.93 29.66 17.00
N ARG A 766 19.06 29.84 15.69
CA ARG A 766 18.10 30.65 14.92
C ARG A 766 16.73 29.97 15.04
N PRO A 767 15.64 30.69 15.34
CA PRO A 767 14.31 30.13 15.26
C PRO A 767 14.07 29.69 13.80
N ALA A 768 13.52 28.51 13.65
CA ALA A 768 13.14 27.95 12.34
C ALA A 768 12.08 28.86 11.68
N PRO A 769 12.13 29.01 10.33
CA PRO A 769 11.08 29.69 9.57
C PRO A 769 9.76 28.94 9.57
#